data_f04246476258737b50f5921cc1e2ea7a
#
_entry.id   f04246476258737b50f5921cc1e2ea7a
#
_cell.length_a   1.000
_cell.length_b   1.000
_cell.length_c   1.000
_cell.angle_alpha   90.00
_cell.angle_beta   90.00
_cell.angle_gamma   90.00
#
_symmetry.space_group_name_H-M   'P 1'
#
loop_
_entity.id
_entity.type
_entity.pdbx_description
1 polymer ?
#
loop_
_entity_poly.entity_id
_entity_poly.type
_entity_poly.pdbx_seq_one_letter_code
_entity_poly.pdbx_strand_id
1 'polypeptide(L)'
;MTIGLVATLATAQDDGFKPIFDGKSFNGWKAADMSFWTIEDGALTAKITKERPLPANLYLIWQGSELADFELKLKHRVFGSPRINCGFQFRSKELPNHDIMGYQMDNNLDTPWLVRLYEEHGRHTLAWRGERTVIDESGKMTKEQIAEAQGAADFKLEDWHEYHLTCVGRHLVLKVNGKLMAETTDNDPVHFAAQGILAMQLHTGPPTVAQFKDIRLKILKPAFVKAKPQPAETKAGALLTDKTLVAWVAPANLTQCGGSALTIDDRQSHFDGIVFGERAAARWMAGSDNYRRTQLKQDLWPAETADANTLVQVAIVYRGKEVTVYRDGKEYSHHTIKEVQGFGADSLVMIGPRHVGNHDFFAGAVDEARIYDRALSTEQIAVLKPNAPSEPKPWAWWTFDDTTCSDRAGRFAASRLVDAARIESGRLILDGKGAAFVAAQAASGLDAISPPPLPPSLASLPKLPDDIAVVRQFRNHLLSDPHRPAYHFVIPEDYAGPFDPNGAIFWRGRYHLFYIYQENRVHCFGHVSSVDLIHWRQHPTPLYPTEGSADRGMFSGNCFINKRGEATMLFHGVGAGNCIATSSDDNLDRWTKLPSNPIIPNPKGKEPYASWDPHGWVEGDTYYALFGGNPGSGKPPSTFKATELDGWKYVGPFLHHEMPDVAANEDISCPDFFKLGNKRVLVCIAHNRGNRYYVGEWKNEQFVPEVHERMSWVDNTYFAPESLEAPDGRRILWGWIFDQRSGETKRASGWSGELALPRVLTLGDDNRLRQKPIEELRRLRHNEQTQQNIAVAADKEIVLSKIAGNTIELELQIEPQDAKQVGIKVCRSPDHEEETLVFYDAAEQKLKLDTNKSSLAEGPKKIEAAPFALKPGELLTLRVFVDRSVVEVFANDRQAALRRIYPMRSDSLGVSVFANGGAAKVRQVKAWQMAPSNPY
;
A
#
# COMPACT_ATOMS: atom_id res chain seq x y z
N MET A 1 -63.05 57.56 4.01
CA MET A 1 -63.10 56.21 4.60
C MET A 1 -62.00 55.39 3.97
N THR A 2 -60.87 55.33 4.66
CA THR A 2 -59.68 54.66 4.17
C THR A 2 -59.57 53.39 4.98
N ILE A 3 -59.70 52.21 4.32
CA ILE A 3 -59.57 50.93 4.98
C ILE A 3 -58.10 50.51 4.87
N GLY A 4 -57.44 50.47 6.02
CA GLY A 4 -56.07 49.99 6.14
C GLY A 4 -56.05 48.43 6.15
N LEU A 5 -55.24 47.85 5.25
CA LEU A 5 -54.95 46.44 5.23
C LEU A 5 -53.81 46.14 6.20
N VAL A 6 -54.11 45.43 7.29
CA VAL A 6 -53.10 44.92 8.23
C VAL A 6 -52.60 43.60 7.66
N ALA A 7 -51.38 43.59 7.16
CA ALA A 7 -50.70 42.37 6.80
C ALA A 7 -50.16 41.67 8.06
N THR A 8 -50.75 40.57 8.44
CA THR A 8 -50.23 39.64 9.46
C THR A 8 -48.96 38.99 8.96
N LEU A 9 -47.81 39.37 9.48
CA LEU A 9 -46.56 38.64 9.37
C LEU A 9 -46.72 37.32 10.13
N ALA A 10 -46.86 36.23 9.40
CA ALA A 10 -46.70 34.88 9.96
C ALA A 10 -45.24 34.73 10.37
N THR A 11 -44.97 34.64 11.65
CA THR A 11 -43.66 34.25 12.18
C THR A 11 -43.37 32.82 11.71
N ALA A 12 -42.40 32.67 10.78
CA ALA A 12 -41.88 31.37 10.40
C ALA A 12 -41.30 30.73 11.67
N GLN A 13 -41.82 29.57 12.01
CA GLN A 13 -41.31 28.76 13.12
C GLN A 13 -39.87 28.40 12.76
N ASP A 14 -38.91 28.74 13.64
CA ASP A 14 -37.48 28.43 13.48
C ASP A 14 -37.34 26.86 13.37
N ASP A 15 -37.07 26.35 12.17
CA ASP A 15 -36.92 24.92 11.90
C ASP A 15 -35.54 24.38 12.31
N GLY A 16 -34.70 25.26 12.90
CA GLY A 16 -33.37 24.94 13.40
C GLY A 16 -32.28 24.83 12.33
N PHE A 17 -32.59 25.10 11.06
CA PHE A 17 -31.63 25.16 9.98
C PHE A 17 -30.93 26.50 9.89
N LYS A 18 -29.59 26.50 9.87
CA LYS A 18 -28.76 27.70 9.69
C LYS A 18 -28.11 27.68 8.31
N PRO A 19 -28.10 28.81 7.56
CA PRO A 19 -27.36 28.87 6.30
C PRO A 19 -25.85 28.78 6.57
N ILE A 20 -25.16 27.99 5.78
CA ILE A 20 -23.69 27.85 5.79
C ILE A 20 -23.05 28.40 4.53
N PHE A 21 -23.85 28.95 3.62
CA PHE A 21 -23.44 29.70 2.44
C PHE A 21 -24.29 30.95 2.32
N ASP A 22 -23.66 32.08 2.10
CA ASP A 22 -24.32 33.41 2.09
C ASP A 22 -24.85 33.83 0.70
N GLY A 23 -24.57 33.00 -0.34
CA GLY A 23 -24.91 33.30 -1.73
C GLY A 23 -24.03 34.36 -2.40
N LYS A 24 -22.99 34.88 -1.74
CA LYS A 24 -22.21 36.04 -2.20
C LYS A 24 -20.69 35.86 -2.08
N SER A 25 -20.21 35.05 -1.15
CA SER A 25 -18.79 34.88 -0.89
C SER A 25 -18.41 33.43 -0.61
N PHE A 26 -17.11 33.09 -0.80
CA PHE A 26 -16.56 31.80 -0.40
C PHE A 26 -16.18 31.75 1.10
N ASN A 27 -16.66 32.68 1.92
CA ASN A 27 -16.38 32.67 3.35
C ASN A 27 -16.81 31.32 3.98
N GLY A 28 -15.87 30.64 4.63
CA GLY A 28 -16.09 29.28 5.17
C GLY A 28 -16.05 28.13 4.15
N TRP A 29 -15.55 28.38 2.94
CA TRP A 29 -15.39 27.36 1.90
C TRP A 29 -14.01 27.44 1.25
N LYS A 30 -13.37 26.29 0.99
CA LYS A 30 -12.03 26.21 0.40
C LYS A 30 -11.91 24.97 -0.51
N ALA A 31 -11.24 25.13 -1.65
CA ALA A 31 -10.82 24.04 -2.51
C ALA A 31 -9.31 24.10 -2.73
N ALA A 32 -8.70 22.99 -3.17
CA ALA A 32 -7.31 22.94 -3.58
C ALA A 32 -7.02 23.90 -4.74
N ASP A 33 -7.96 24.01 -5.68
CA ASP A 33 -7.93 25.00 -6.77
C ASP A 33 -9.26 25.76 -6.83
N MET A 34 -9.26 26.95 -6.24
CA MET A 34 -10.43 27.86 -6.24
C MET A 34 -10.78 28.42 -7.62
N SER A 35 -9.88 28.33 -8.59
CA SER A 35 -10.09 28.94 -9.90
C SER A 35 -11.18 28.26 -10.74
N PHE A 36 -11.56 27.02 -10.42
CA PHE A 36 -12.70 26.31 -11.03
C PHE A 36 -14.04 26.72 -10.43
N TRP A 37 -14.03 27.48 -9.33
CA TRP A 37 -15.23 27.86 -8.57
C TRP A 37 -15.53 29.34 -8.73
N THR A 38 -16.78 29.65 -8.99
CA THR A 38 -17.34 31.01 -9.05
C THR A 38 -18.64 31.06 -8.25
N ILE A 39 -19.16 32.29 -8.01
CA ILE A 39 -20.51 32.46 -7.45
C ILE A 39 -21.35 33.10 -8.54
N GLU A 40 -22.39 32.42 -8.98
CA GLU A 40 -23.26 32.88 -10.06
C GLU A 40 -24.72 32.70 -9.62
N ASP A 41 -25.50 33.73 -9.75
CA ASP A 41 -26.93 33.78 -9.35
C ASP A 41 -27.18 33.25 -7.91
N GLY A 42 -26.27 33.58 -7.01
CA GLY A 42 -26.36 33.15 -5.60
C GLY A 42 -26.05 31.67 -5.37
N ALA A 43 -25.36 31.01 -6.33
CA ALA A 43 -24.97 29.62 -6.23
C ALA A 43 -23.44 29.44 -6.30
N LEU A 44 -22.89 28.56 -5.48
CA LEU A 44 -21.55 27.99 -5.68
C LEU A 44 -21.57 27.28 -7.05
N THR A 45 -20.76 27.74 -7.98
CA THR A 45 -20.74 27.26 -9.35
C THR A 45 -19.37 26.72 -9.71
N ALA A 46 -19.31 25.48 -10.10
CA ALA A 46 -18.08 24.83 -10.59
C ALA A 46 -18.20 24.54 -12.09
N LYS A 47 -17.13 24.77 -12.86
CA LYS A 47 -17.15 24.62 -14.33
C LYS A 47 -15.95 23.87 -14.87
N ILE A 48 -16.24 22.90 -15.77
CA ILE A 48 -15.28 22.29 -16.68
C ILE A 48 -15.65 22.74 -18.09
N THR A 49 -14.69 23.22 -18.87
CA THR A 49 -14.87 23.55 -20.28
C THR A 49 -13.93 22.71 -21.15
N LYS A 50 -14.07 22.75 -22.46
CA LYS A 50 -13.15 22.07 -23.39
C LYS A 50 -11.74 22.63 -23.30
N GLU A 51 -11.64 23.96 -23.09
CA GLU A 51 -10.39 24.71 -23.00
C GLU A 51 -9.73 24.55 -21.62
N ARG A 52 -10.52 24.16 -20.63
CA ARG A 52 -10.06 23.95 -19.26
C ARG A 52 -10.61 22.64 -18.70
N PRO A 53 -10.03 21.50 -19.08
CA PRO A 53 -10.37 20.20 -18.52
C PRO A 53 -9.89 20.10 -17.06
N LEU A 54 -10.62 19.32 -16.25
CA LEU A 54 -10.25 19.02 -14.88
C LEU A 54 -9.43 17.72 -14.85
N PRO A 55 -8.18 17.72 -14.36
CA PRO A 55 -7.31 16.54 -14.39
C PRO A 55 -7.70 15.46 -13.38
N ALA A 56 -8.26 15.83 -12.23
CA ALA A 56 -8.74 14.94 -11.18
C ALA A 56 -9.96 15.56 -10.51
N ASN A 57 -10.70 14.78 -9.70
CA ASN A 57 -11.83 15.30 -8.95
C ASN A 57 -11.40 16.48 -8.05
N LEU A 58 -12.25 17.48 -7.95
CA LEU A 58 -12.00 18.69 -7.15
C LEU A 58 -13.17 18.94 -6.20
N TYR A 59 -12.86 19.28 -4.97
CA TYR A 59 -13.84 19.45 -3.92
C TYR A 59 -13.75 20.82 -3.28
N LEU A 60 -14.90 21.46 -3.12
CA LEU A 60 -15.05 22.68 -2.33
C LEU A 60 -15.52 22.31 -0.92
N ILE A 61 -14.60 22.35 0.03
CA ILE A 61 -14.77 21.86 1.39
C ILE A 61 -15.27 22.97 2.29
N TRP A 62 -16.35 22.71 3.02
CA TRP A 62 -16.83 23.59 4.08
C TRP A 62 -15.86 23.57 5.27
N GLN A 63 -15.43 24.75 5.71
CA GLN A 63 -14.42 24.95 6.76
C GLN A 63 -15.03 25.06 8.17
N GLY A 64 -16.25 24.58 8.36
CA GLY A 64 -16.87 24.46 9.68
C GLY A 64 -16.36 23.22 10.45
N SER A 65 -17.09 22.88 11.52
CA SER A 65 -16.79 21.66 12.28
C SER A 65 -17.10 20.39 11.47
N GLU A 66 -16.42 19.31 11.76
CA GLU A 66 -16.84 17.97 11.28
C GLU A 66 -18.30 17.69 11.70
N LEU A 67 -19.03 17.02 10.83
CA LEU A 67 -20.45 16.73 10.99
C LEU A 67 -20.63 15.28 11.44
N ALA A 68 -21.20 15.10 12.64
CA ALA A 68 -21.64 13.81 13.17
C ALA A 68 -23.12 13.56 12.87
N ASP A 69 -24.03 13.91 13.77
CA ASP A 69 -25.46 13.83 13.53
C ASP A 69 -26.00 15.20 13.05
N PHE A 70 -26.58 15.20 11.86
CA PHE A 70 -27.02 16.43 11.22
C PHE A 70 -28.14 16.21 10.19
N GLU A 71 -28.80 17.30 9.84
CA GLU A 71 -29.60 17.41 8.65
C GLU A 71 -29.01 18.50 7.73
N LEU A 72 -28.87 18.19 6.46
CA LEU A 72 -28.38 19.10 5.41
C LEU A 72 -29.50 19.29 4.39
N LYS A 73 -29.84 20.54 4.11
CA LYS A 73 -30.70 20.92 2.98
C LYS A 73 -29.92 21.79 2.02
N LEU A 74 -30.00 21.49 0.75
CA LEU A 74 -29.44 22.32 -0.32
C LEU A 74 -30.20 22.17 -1.61
N LYS A 75 -30.07 23.12 -2.51
CA LYS A 75 -30.48 22.96 -3.90
C LYS A 75 -29.28 22.70 -4.76
N HIS A 76 -29.38 21.68 -5.59
CA HIS A 76 -28.34 21.30 -6.52
C HIS A 76 -28.90 21.06 -7.90
N ARG A 77 -28.15 21.46 -8.93
CA ARG A 77 -28.35 21.10 -10.33
C ARG A 77 -27.02 20.93 -11.04
N VAL A 78 -27.01 20.12 -12.10
CA VAL A 78 -25.84 19.93 -12.95
C VAL A 78 -26.28 19.78 -14.41
N PHE A 79 -25.55 20.43 -15.31
CA PHE A 79 -25.86 20.43 -16.74
C PHE A 79 -24.58 20.52 -17.58
N GLY A 80 -24.70 20.18 -18.86
CA GLY A 80 -23.56 20.17 -19.79
C GLY A 80 -23.63 18.97 -20.73
N SER A 81 -22.59 18.16 -20.78
CA SER A 81 -22.53 16.93 -21.59
C SER A 81 -23.47 15.83 -21.08
N PRO A 82 -23.94 14.90 -21.91
CA PRO A 82 -24.79 13.79 -21.47
C PRO A 82 -24.12 12.79 -20.53
N ARG A 83 -22.83 12.87 -20.27
CA ARG A 83 -22.08 11.99 -19.33
C ARG A 83 -21.48 12.79 -18.19
N ILE A 84 -22.30 13.55 -17.47
CA ILE A 84 -21.90 14.35 -16.35
C ILE A 84 -22.07 13.56 -15.05
N ASN A 85 -21.12 13.76 -14.13
CA ASN A 85 -21.15 13.26 -12.76
C ASN A 85 -20.84 14.42 -11.81
N CYS A 86 -21.55 14.47 -10.68
CA CYS A 86 -21.34 15.46 -9.65
C CYS A 86 -22.12 15.08 -8.40
N GLY A 87 -21.70 15.57 -7.23
CA GLY A 87 -22.42 15.28 -5.98
C GLY A 87 -21.88 16.10 -4.82
N PHE A 88 -22.12 15.62 -3.62
CA PHE A 88 -21.52 16.19 -2.42
C PHE A 88 -21.15 15.11 -1.41
N GLN A 89 -20.01 15.31 -0.75
CA GLN A 89 -19.44 14.44 0.26
C GLN A 89 -19.91 14.82 1.65
N PHE A 90 -20.11 13.85 2.52
CA PHE A 90 -20.48 14.07 3.93
C PHE A 90 -19.92 12.98 4.83
N ARG A 91 -19.63 13.31 6.08
CA ARG A 91 -18.89 12.41 7.00
C ARG A 91 -17.68 11.79 6.35
N SER A 92 -16.99 12.54 5.50
CA SER A 92 -15.88 12.10 4.68
C SER A 92 -14.57 12.66 5.21
N LYS A 93 -13.46 12.20 4.63
CA LYS A 93 -12.10 12.59 5.02
C LYS A 93 -11.34 13.07 3.78
N GLU A 94 -10.67 14.23 3.88
CA GLU A 94 -9.74 14.69 2.86
C GLU A 94 -8.46 13.85 2.89
N LEU A 95 -8.01 13.41 1.71
CA LEU A 95 -6.76 12.69 1.50
C LEU A 95 -5.60 13.67 1.21
N PRO A 96 -4.33 13.24 1.38
CA PRO A 96 -3.17 14.10 1.13
C PRO A 96 -3.08 14.72 -0.27
N ASN A 97 -3.67 14.08 -1.28
CA ASN A 97 -3.74 14.56 -2.66
C ASN A 97 -4.96 15.44 -2.95
N HIS A 98 -5.65 15.93 -1.90
CA HIS A 98 -6.89 16.70 -1.97
C HIS A 98 -8.10 15.97 -2.57
N ASP A 99 -8.02 14.65 -2.72
CA ASP A 99 -9.17 13.81 -2.99
C ASP A 99 -9.94 13.55 -1.68
N ILE A 100 -11.14 12.99 -1.76
CA ILE A 100 -11.98 12.75 -0.58
C ILE A 100 -12.44 11.31 -0.56
N MET A 101 -12.34 10.66 0.60
CA MET A 101 -12.90 9.33 0.84
C MET A 101 -14.04 9.40 1.85
N GLY A 102 -15.07 8.59 1.66
CA GLY A 102 -16.21 8.45 2.57
C GLY A 102 -17.55 8.58 1.88
N TYR A 103 -18.61 8.92 2.64
CA TYR A 103 -19.96 8.94 2.11
C TYR A 103 -20.22 10.09 1.15
N GLN A 104 -20.94 9.77 0.07
CA GLN A 104 -21.28 10.69 -1.01
C GLN A 104 -22.76 10.54 -1.41
N MET A 105 -23.44 11.67 -1.63
CA MET A 105 -24.58 11.71 -2.50
C MET A 105 -24.07 11.90 -3.94
N ASP A 106 -24.28 10.90 -4.78
CA ASP A 106 -23.74 10.87 -6.14
C ASP A 106 -24.85 10.99 -7.18
N ASN A 107 -24.63 11.87 -8.14
CA ASN A 107 -25.51 12.13 -9.29
C ASN A 107 -24.77 11.87 -10.59
N ASN A 108 -25.28 10.94 -11.39
CA ASN A 108 -24.83 10.69 -12.75
C ASN A 108 -26.04 10.51 -13.66
N LEU A 109 -26.00 11.05 -14.87
CA LEU A 109 -27.11 10.93 -15.85
C LEU A 109 -27.39 9.51 -16.33
N ASP A 110 -26.40 8.60 -16.20
CA ASP A 110 -26.61 7.21 -16.60
C ASP A 110 -27.48 6.49 -15.55
N THR A 111 -28.66 6.04 -15.95
CA THR A 111 -29.49 5.14 -15.14
C THR A 111 -28.78 3.78 -15.00
N PRO A 112 -28.57 3.25 -13.79
CA PRO A 112 -29.22 3.51 -12.49
C PRO A 112 -28.47 4.52 -11.56
N TRP A 113 -27.45 5.18 -12.03
CA TRP A 113 -26.51 6.01 -11.24
C TRP A 113 -27.09 7.36 -10.77
N LEU A 114 -28.29 7.69 -11.17
CA LEU A 114 -28.94 8.94 -10.80
C LEU A 114 -29.45 8.89 -9.36
N VAL A 115 -28.93 9.77 -8.49
CA VAL A 115 -29.29 9.88 -7.05
C VAL A 115 -29.05 8.58 -6.29
N ARG A 116 -27.84 8.37 -5.81
CA ARG A 116 -27.49 7.22 -4.96
C ARG A 116 -26.72 7.64 -3.72
N LEU A 117 -26.75 6.80 -2.70
CA LEU A 117 -25.79 6.85 -1.61
C LEU A 117 -24.57 5.99 -1.99
N TYR A 118 -23.41 6.59 -1.96
CA TYR A 118 -22.15 6.01 -2.40
C TYR A 118 -21.08 6.20 -1.34
N GLU A 119 -20.04 5.39 -1.36
CA GLU A 119 -18.85 5.57 -0.54
C GLU A 119 -17.63 5.65 -1.45
N GLU A 120 -17.06 6.85 -1.55
CA GLU A 120 -15.88 7.12 -2.35
C GLU A 120 -14.66 6.48 -1.70
N HIS A 121 -13.87 5.75 -2.47
CA HIS A 121 -12.72 4.95 -2.03
C HIS A 121 -13.03 3.90 -0.95
N GLY A 122 -14.31 3.46 -0.88
CA GLY A 122 -14.76 2.44 0.05
C GLY A 122 -15.59 1.34 -0.63
N ARG A 123 -16.74 1.02 -0.06
CA ARG A 123 -17.66 -0.04 -0.54
C ARG A 123 -18.46 0.32 -1.79
N HIS A 124 -18.24 1.49 -2.40
CA HIS A 124 -18.96 1.99 -3.58
C HIS A 124 -20.46 2.24 -3.32
N THR A 125 -21.35 1.69 -4.14
CA THR A 125 -22.79 1.96 -4.01
C THR A 125 -23.38 1.29 -2.78
N LEU A 126 -23.76 2.09 -1.79
CA LEU A 126 -24.44 1.65 -0.58
C LEU A 126 -25.93 1.43 -0.84
N ALA A 127 -26.60 2.40 -1.45
CA ALA A 127 -28.01 2.27 -1.85
C ALA A 127 -28.25 2.98 -3.18
N TRP A 128 -28.82 2.27 -4.15
CA TRP A 128 -29.32 2.86 -5.39
C TRP A 128 -30.57 3.70 -5.13
N ARG A 129 -30.90 4.58 -6.07
CA ARG A 129 -32.22 5.23 -6.05
C ARG A 129 -33.32 4.18 -6.00
N GLY A 130 -34.21 4.30 -5.01
CA GLY A 130 -35.27 3.35 -4.77
C GLY A 130 -34.89 2.20 -3.84
N GLU A 131 -33.71 2.20 -3.25
CA GLU A 131 -33.26 1.16 -2.33
C GLU A 131 -33.13 1.63 -0.89
N ARG A 132 -33.54 0.75 0.03
CA ARG A 132 -33.14 0.76 1.44
C ARG A 132 -32.14 -0.35 1.66
N THR A 133 -30.97 -0.03 2.21
CA THR A 133 -29.89 -0.97 2.46
C THR A 133 -29.59 -1.05 3.95
N VAL A 134 -29.48 -2.26 4.46
CA VAL A 134 -28.93 -2.54 5.79
C VAL A 134 -27.60 -3.26 5.59
N ILE A 135 -26.52 -2.67 6.12
CA ILE A 135 -25.19 -3.25 6.14
C ILE A 135 -25.00 -3.82 7.55
N ASP A 136 -24.75 -5.10 7.68
CA ASP A 136 -24.55 -5.74 8.98
C ASP A 136 -23.10 -5.58 9.50
N GLU A 137 -22.81 -6.12 10.68
CA GLU A 137 -21.48 -6.00 11.31
C GLU A 137 -20.35 -6.71 10.53
N SER A 138 -20.70 -7.59 9.58
CA SER A 138 -19.74 -8.25 8.68
C SER A 138 -19.54 -7.52 7.36
N GLY A 139 -20.21 -6.38 7.14
CA GLY A 139 -20.20 -5.64 5.89
C GLY A 139 -21.14 -6.15 4.81
N LYS A 140 -21.96 -7.17 5.09
CA LYS A 140 -22.90 -7.72 4.12
C LYS A 140 -24.11 -6.80 3.97
N MET A 141 -24.47 -6.50 2.72
CA MET A 141 -25.58 -5.61 2.35
C MET A 141 -26.86 -6.41 2.08
N THR A 142 -27.93 -6.06 2.77
CA THR A 142 -29.30 -6.53 2.49
C THR A 142 -30.11 -5.35 1.97
N LYS A 143 -30.78 -5.51 0.83
CA LYS A 143 -31.46 -4.45 0.09
C LYS A 143 -32.94 -4.69 -0.07
N GLU A 144 -33.74 -3.63 0.12
CA GLU A 144 -35.18 -3.60 -0.09
C GLU A 144 -35.55 -2.47 -1.05
N GLN A 145 -36.64 -2.61 -1.80
CA GLN A 145 -37.14 -1.57 -2.70
C GLN A 145 -38.01 -0.57 -1.95
N ILE A 146 -37.80 0.72 -2.22
CA ILE A 146 -38.62 1.82 -1.74
C ILE A 146 -39.68 2.11 -2.80
N ALA A 147 -40.93 1.75 -2.53
CA ALA A 147 -42.04 1.88 -3.49
C ALA A 147 -42.36 3.31 -3.91
N GLU A 148 -42.01 4.30 -3.06
CA GLU A 148 -42.34 5.73 -3.23
C GLU A 148 -41.23 6.51 -3.98
N ALA A 149 -40.11 5.85 -4.34
CA ALA A 149 -38.99 6.54 -4.98
C ALA A 149 -39.36 7.05 -6.38
N GLN A 150 -38.95 8.26 -6.68
CA GLN A 150 -39.27 8.91 -7.96
C GLN A 150 -38.53 8.19 -9.12
N GLY A 151 -39.24 7.93 -10.21
CA GLY A 151 -38.69 7.34 -11.42
C GLY A 151 -37.65 8.25 -12.10
N ALA A 152 -36.72 7.66 -12.91
CA ALA A 152 -35.71 8.43 -13.61
C ALA A 152 -36.31 9.44 -14.65
N ALA A 153 -37.43 9.11 -15.23
CA ALA A 153 -38.07 9.97 -16.24
C ALA A 153 -38.59 11.32 -15.67
N ASP A 154 -38.81 11.39 -14.36
CA ASP A 154 -39.35 12.58 -13.69
C ASP A 154 -38.22 13.47 -13.11
N PHE A 155 -36.95 13.16 -13.35
CA PHE A 155 -35.81 13.81 -12.72
C PHE A 155 -34.84 14.34 -13.78
N LYS A 156 -34.84 15.66 -13.96
CA LYS A 156 -33.92 16.35 -14.88
C LYS A 156 -32.86 17.05 -14.07
N LEU A 157 -31.61 16.62 -14.18
CA LEU A 157 -30.50 17.18 -13.39
C LEU A 157 -30.22 18.66 -13.65
N GLU A 158 -30.61 19.19 -14.82
CA GLU A 158 -30.52 20.62 -15.18
C GLU A 158 -31.50 21.50 -14.39
N ASP A 159 -32.55 20.92 -13.82
CA ASP A 159 -33.49 21.66 -12.97
C ASP A 159 -32.98 21.73 -11.52
N TRP A 160 -33.43 22.73 -10.78
CA TRP A 160 -33.10 22.84 -9.36
C TRP A 160 -33.89 21.82 -8.55
N HIS A 161 -33.19 20.89 -7.87
CA HIS A 161 -33.76 19.95 -6.95
C HIS A 161 -33.33 20.25 -5.52
N GLU A 162 -34.25 20.13 -4.57
CA GLU A 162 -33.95 20.23 -3.15
C GLU A 162 -33.52 18.84 -2.62
N TYR A 163 -32.29 18.74 -2.15
CA TYR A 163 -31.74 17.57 -1.48
C TYR A 163 -31.87 17.78 0.03
N HIS A 164 -32.37 16.80 0.73
CA HIS A 164 -32.44 16.75 2.18
C HIS A 164 -31.79 15.45 2.65
N LEU A 165 -30.56 15.56 3.19
CA LEU A 165 -29.82 14.48 3.77
C LEU A 165 -29.97 14.52 5.28
N THR A 166 -30.31 13.38 5.90
CA THR A 166 -30.34 13.18 7.35
C THR A 166 -29.35 12.10 7.73
N CYS A 167 -28.42 12.40 8.64
CA CYS A 167 -27.44 11.48 9.19
C CYS A 167 -27.61 11.43 10.71
N VAL A 168 -28.07 10.30 11.25
CA VAL A 168 -28.25 10.10 12.71
C VAL A 168 -27.66 8.75 13.11
N GLY A 169 -26.60 8.76 13.90
CA GLY A 169 -25.87 7.55 14.25
C GLY A 169 -25.45 6.80 12.98
N ARG A 170 -25.87 5.57 12.85
CA ARG A 170 -25.61 4.67 11.71
C ARG A 170 -26.61 4.78 10.56
N HIS A 171 -27.57 5.68 10.66
CA HIS A 171 -28.69 5.79 9.73
C HIS A 171 -28.53 7.02 8.82
N LEU A 172 -28.53 6.79 7.51
CA LEU A 172 -28.37 7.77 6.44
C LEU A 172 -29.66 7.79 5.60
N VAL A 173 -30.30 8.92 5.46
CA VAL A 173 -31.57 9.06 4.71
C VAL A 173 -31.44 10.20 3.71
N LEU A 174 -31.61 9.89 2.44
CA LEU A 174 -31.60 10.85 1.34
C LEU A 174 -32.99 11.07 0.76
N LYS A 175 -33.49 12.30 0.82
CA LYS A 175 -34.71 12.73 0.14
C LYS A 175 -34.40 13.75 -0.93
N VAL A 176 -35.14 13.73 -2.02
CA VAL A 176 -35.10 14.75 -3.08
C VAL A 176 -36.50 15.23 -3.35
N ASN A 177 -36.70 16.56 -3.34
CA ASN A 177 -38.02 17.20 -3.47
C ASN A 177 -39.07 16.62 -2.47
N GLY A 178 -38.61 16.31 -1.26
CA GLY A 178 -39.44 15.75 -0.19
C GLY A 178 -39.68 14.23 -0.27
N LYS A 179 -39.37 13.56 -1.39
CA LYS A 179 -39.55 12.11 -1.57
C LYS A 179 -38.31 11.33 -1.12
N LEU A 180 -38.48 10.21 -0.44
CA LEU A 180 -37.40 9.30 -0.04
C LEU A 180 -36.78 8.65 -1.29
N MET A 181 -35.47 8.82 -1.48
CA MET A 181 -34.76 8.31 -2.65
C MET A 181 -33.83 7.15 -2.33
N ALA A 182 -33.07 7.23 -1.24
CA ALA A 182 -32.16 6.18 -0.82
C ALA A 182 -32.02 6.21 0.69
N GLU A 183 -31.79 5.06 1.29
CA GLU A 183 -31.66 4.92 2.73
C GLU A 183 -30.61 3.85 3.05
N THR A 184 -29.74 4.10 4.01
CA THR A 184 -28.72 3.12 4.43
C THR A 184 -28.61 3.10 5.96
N THR A 185 -28.67 1.91 6.55
CA THR A 185 -28.24 1.68 7.93
C THR A 185 -26.91 0.94 7.89
N ASP A 186 -25.86 1.60 8.35
CA ASP A 186 -24.49 1.10 8.26
C ASP A 186 -23.99 0.59 9.62
N ASN A 187 -24.03 -0.72 9.83
CA ASN A 187 -23.55 -1.36 11.05
C ASN A 187 -22.13 -1.93 10.91
N ASP A 188 -21.49 -1.78 9.76
CA ASP A 188 -20.11 -2.21 9.55
C ASP A 188 -19.13 -1.38 10.42
N PRO A 189 -18.48 -1.96 11.42
CA PRO A 189 -17.59 -1.22 12.31
C PRO A 189 -16.28 -0.78 11.66
N VAL A 190 -15.92 -1.38 10.52
CA VAL A 190 -14.67 -1.11 9.81
C VAL A 190 -14.79 0.14 8.92
N HIS A 191 -15.91 0.29 8.22
CA HIS A 191 -16.11 1.35 7.23
C HIS A 191 -17.03 2.48 7.68
N PHE A 192 -17.80 2.28 8.75
CA PHE A 192 -18.70 3.31 9.26
C PHE A 192 -17.96 4.56 9.69
N ALA A 193 -18.27 5.70 9.05
CA ALA A 193 -17.79 7.01 9.46
C ALA A 193 -18.83 7.71 10.37
N ALA A 194 -18.49 7.89 11.66
CA ALA A 194 -19.36 8.53 12.62
C ALA A 194 -19.43 10.04 12.45
N GLN A 195 -18.40 10.67 11.88
CA GLN A 195 -18.29 12.11 11.63
C GLN A 195 -17.28 12.35 10.48
N GLY A 196 -17.27 13.57 9.93
CA GLY A 196 -16.32 13.99 8.92
C GLY A 196 -16.72 15.30 8.24
N ILE A 197 -16.00 15.66 7.19
CA ILE A 197 -16.17 16.90 6.44
C ILE A 197 -17.40 16.86 5.53
N LEU A 198 -17.85 18.06 5.13
CA LEU A 198 -18.83 18.32 4.06
C LEU A 198 -18.11 19.00 2.90
N ALA A 199 -18.31 18.49 1.66
CA ALA A 199 -17.71 19.08 0.48
C ALA A 199 -18.62 18.96 -0.75
N MET A 200 -18.57 19.97 -1.64
CA MET A 200 -19.23 19.95 -2.94
C MET A 200 -18.24 19.44 -3.99
N GLN A 201 -18.63 18.46 -4.80
CA GLN A 201 -17.77 17.82 -5.79
C GLN A 201 -17.90 18.48 -7.16
N LEU A 202 -16.77 18.69 -7.84
CA LEU A 202 -16.65 18.82 -9.29
C LEU A 202 -15.92 17.58 -9.78
N HIS A 203 -16.65 16.69 -10.46
CA HIS A 203 -16.10 15.43 -10.95
C HIS A 203 -15.37 15.64 -12.28
N THR A 204 -14.17 15.03 -12.43
CA THR A 204 -13.45 15.01 -13.72
C THR A 204 -14.30 14.42 -14.84
N GLY A 205 -14.18 14.96 -16.04
CA GLY A 205 -15.00 14.47 -17.16
C GLY A 205 -15.24 15.51 -18.25
N PRO A 206 -16.34 15.34 -19.00
CA PRO A 206 -16.70 16.26 -20.09
C PRO A 206 -17.08 17.65 -19.55
N PRO A 207 -17.24 18.65 -20.43
CA PRO A 207 -17.71 19.97 -20.05
C PRO A 207 -18.98 19.90 -19.18
N THR A 208 -18.89 20.44 -17.95
CA THR A 208 -19.90 20.31 -16.90
C THR A 208 -20.03 21.64 -16.15
N VAL A 209 -21.25 21.99 -15.77
CA VAL A 209 -21.54 23.06 -14.80
C VAL A 209 -22.31 22.48 -13.65
N ALA A 210 -21.72 22.49 -12.45
CA ALA A 210 -22.36 22.07 -11.21
C ALA A 210 -22.67 23.28 -10.34
N GLN A 211 -23.89 23.37 -9.80
CA GLN A 211 -24.33 24.49 -9.00
C GLN A 211 -25.01 24.05 -7.71
N PHE A 212 -24.66 24.72 -6.61
CA PHE A 212 -25.20 24.47 -5.27
C PHE A 212 -25.62 25.79 -4.62
N LYS A 213 -26.84 25.85 -4.06
CA LYS A 213 -27.32 27.02 -3.34
C LYS A 213 -28.29 26.68 -2.21
N ASP A 214 -28.72 27.68 -1.47
CA ASP A 214 -29.63 27.52 -0.33
C ASP A 214 -29.12 26.45 0.67
N ILE A 215 -27.78 26.39 0.88
CA ILE A 215 -27.13 25.39 1.69
C ILE A 215 -27.35 25.69 3.15
N ARG A 216 -28.14 24.86 3.83
CA ARG A 216 -28.55 25.01 5.21
C ARG A 216 -28.29 23.76 6.01
N LEU A 217 -27.73 23.94 7.19
CA LEU A 217 -27.30 22.84 8.06
C LEU A 217 -28.00 22.94 9.40
N LYS A 218 -28.48 21.83 9.92
CA LYS A 218 -29.00 21.67 11.27
C LYS A 218 -28.21 20.59 11.98
N ILE A 219 -27.42 20.97 12.98
CA ILE A 219 -26.71 20.05 13.83
C ILE A 219 -27.71 19.42 14.80
N LEU A 220 -27.81 18.10 14.79
CA LEU A 220 -28.64 17.33 15.68
C LEU A 220 -27.85 16.99 16.94
N LYS A 221 -28.44 17.08 18.10
CA LYS A 221 -27.81 16.62 19.33
C LYS A 221 -27.76 15.10 19.25
N PRO A 222 -26.59 14.44 19.47
CA PRO A 222 -26.52 12.99 19.46
C PRO A 222 -27.47 12.42 20.52
N ALA A 223 -28.20 11.37 20.15
CA ALA A 223 -29.23 10.77 20.99
C ALA A 223 -28.67 10.04 22.23
N PHE A 224 -27.35 9.88 22.33
CA PHE A 224 -26.67 9.22 23.45
C PHE A 224 -25.46 10.03 23.94
N VAL A 225 -25.72 10.99 24.82
CA VAL A 225 -24.69 11.51 25.72
C VAL A 225 -25.26 11.52 27.13
N LYS A 226 -24.75 10.62 27.99
CA LYS A 226 -24.83 10.79 29.44
C LYS A 226 -24.30 12.18 29.78
N ALA A 227 -25.07 12.96 30.56
CA ALA A 227 -24.77 14.31 30.90
C ALA A 227 -23.31 14.51 31.34
N LYS A 228 -22.58 15.34 30.57
CA LYS A 228 -21.32 15.91 31.01
C LYS A 228 -21.58 16.90 32.14
N PRO A 229 -20.77 16.94 33.21
CA PRO A 229 -20.71 18.12 34.09
C PRO A 229 -20.26 19.33 33.26
N GLN A 230 -20.94 20.42 33.43
CA GLN A 230 -20.56 21.71 32.81
C GLN A 230 -19.14 22.09 33.21
N PRO A 231 -18.26 22.42 32.27
CA PRO A 231 -16.98 23.04 32.63
C PRO A 231 -17.22 24.45 33.11
N ALA A 232 -16.50 24.81 34.16
CA ALA A 232 -16.40 26.22 34.56
C ALA A 232 -15.84 27.03 33.38
N GLU A 233 -16.47 28.17 33.06
CA GLU A 233 -16.05 29.07 32.00
C GLU A 233 -14.58 29.48 32.18
N THR A 234 -13.70 28.96 31.35
CA THR A 234 -12.40 29.57 31.09
C THR A 234 -12.43 30.13 29.67
N LYS A 235 -12.03 31.38 29.51
CA LYS A 235 -11.94 32.09 28.24
C LYS A 235 -11.27 31.24 27.18
N ALA A 236 -11.97 30.97 26.09
CA ALA A 236 -11.38 30.28 24.91
C ALA A 236 -10.18 31.09 24.39
N GLY A 237 -9.01 30.49 24.33
CA GLY A 237 -7.83 31.04 23.66
C GLY A 237 -6.60 31.38 24.53
N ALA A 238 -6.63 31.19 25.86
CA ALA A 238 -5.44 31.44 26.68
C ALA A 238 -4.51 30.24 26.70
N LEU A 239 -3.27 30.44 26.28
CA LEU A 239 -2.20 29.41 26.40
C LEU A 239 -1.85 29.21 27.86
N LEU A 240 -1.58 27.94 28.24
CA LEU A 240 -1.08 27.54 29.56
C LEU A 240 0.40 27.91 29.65
N THR A 241 0.74 29.07 30.18
CA THR A 241 2.10 29.61 30.36
C THR A 241 2.64 29.33 31.76
N ASP A 242 1.98 29.96 32.78
CA ASP A 242 2.22 29.64 34.17
C ASP A 242 1.53 28.32 34.51
N LYS A 243 2.27 27.36 35.02
CA LYS A 243 1.77 26.00 35.26
C LYS A 243 2.56 25.26 36.33
N THR A 244 1.97 24.23 36.87
CA THR A 244 2.65 23.29 37.75
C THR A 244 2.40 21.86 37.28
N LEU A 245 3.47 21.10 37.03
CA LEU A 245 3.44 19.66 36.75
C LEU A 245 3.75 18.94 38.04
N VAL A 246 2.98 17.93 38.42
CA VAL A 246 3.20 17.12 39.64
C VAL A 246 3.03 15.65 39.31
N ALA A 247 3.95 14.79 39.75
CA ALA A 247 3.83 13.34 39.64
C ALA A 247 4.28 12.68 40.93
N TRP A 248 3.60 11.60 41.33
CA TRP A 248 4.07 10.67 42.37
C TRP A 248 4.60 9.42 41.71
N VAL A 249 5.93 9.19 41.85
CA VAL A 249 6.64 8.20 41.03
C VAL A 249 7.61 7.36 41.86
N ALA A 250 7.79 6.11 41.45
CA ALA A 250 8.84 5.22 41.95
C ALA A 250 9.74 4.79 40.78
N PRO A 251 10.96 5.35 40.59
CA PRO A 251 11.86 4.95 39.52
C PRO A 251 12.28 3.50 39.67
N ALA A 252 12.23 2.68 38.62
CA ALA A 252 12.65 1.27 38.67
C ALA A 252 14.17 1.12 38.91
N ASN A 253 14.97 2.10 38.52
CA ASN A 253 16.41 2.18 38.77
C ASN A 253 16.87 3.64 38.67
N LEU A 254 18.02 3.94 39.30
CA LEU A 254 18.61 5.28 39.29
C LEU A 254 19.61 5.52 38.14
N THR A 255 19.83 4.53 37.28
CA THR A 255 20.76 4.59 36.14
C THR A 255 20.08 4.90 34.83
N GLN A 256 18.74 4.94 34.82
CA GLN A 256 17.97 5.32 33.61
C GLN A 256 18.21 6.78 33.24
N CYS A 257 18.01 7.10 31.94
CA CYS A 257 18.34 8.41 31.37
C CYS A 257 17.28 8.88 30.41
N GLY A 258 16.76 10.10 30.60
CA GLY A 258 16.00 10.83 29.61
C GLY A 258 14.48 10.53 29.54
N GLY A 259 13.96 9.55 30.28
CA GLY A 259 12.52 9.29 30.35
C GLY A 259 11.78 10.33 31.20
N SER A 260 10.47 10.51 30.98
CA SER A 260 9.64 11.50 31.66
C SER A 260 8.53 10.86 32.52
N ALA A 261 8.39 11.36 33.74
CA ALA A 261 7.31 11.00 34.65
C ALA A 261 6.00 11.74 34.36
N LEU A 262 6.05 12.88 33.66
CA LEU A 262 4.92 13.64 33.16
C LEU A 262 5.41 14.70 32.19
N THR A 263 4.84 14.74 30.99
CA THR A 263 5.15 15.74 29.96
C THR A 263 3.87 16.33 29.41
N ILE A 264 3.88 17.64 29.12
CA ILE A 264 2.94 18.32 28.23
C ILE A 264 3.69 18.75 26.95
N ASP A 265 3.13 18.44 25.77
CA ASP A 265 3.76 18.58 24.45
C ASP A 265 2.77 19.25 23.49
N ASP A 266 3.20 20.28 22.76
CA ASP A 266 2.34 21.04 21.82
C ASP A 266 2.22 20.39 20.44
N ARG A 267 2.86 19.24 20.25
CA ARG A 267 2.90 18.53 18.95
C ARG A 267 3.65 19.30 17.83
N GLN A 268 4.26 20.46 18.18
CA GLN A 268 5.00 21.32 17.25
C GLN A 268 6.48 21.43 17.63
N SER A 269 7.00 20.46 18.37
CA SER A 269 8.38 20.35 18.86
C SER A 269 8.68 21.10 20.15
N HIS A 270 7.67 21.56 20.93
CA HIS A 270 7.90 22.13 22.25
C HIS A 270 7.24 21.25 23.31
N PHE A 271 7.95 21.01 24.38
CA PHE A 271 7.44 20.26 25.54
C PHE A 271 8.03 20.79 26.83
N ASP A 272 7.28 20.63 27.92
CA ASP A 272 7.77 20.75 29.28
C ASP A 272 7.46 19.48 30.05
N GLY A 273 8.43 18.93 30.79
CA GLY A 273 8.26 17.64 31.45
C GLY A 273 9.12 17.43 32.68
N ILE A 274 8.69 16.48 33.53
CA ILE A 274 9.45 15.99 34.70
C ILE A 274 10.35 14.87 34.20
N VAL A 275 11.62 15.20 33.86
CA VAL A 275 12.57 14.27 33.25
C VAL A 275 13.60 13.81 34.28
N PHE A 276 14.02 12.54 34.16
CA PHE A 276 14.96 11.92 35.11
C PHE A 276 16.26 11.53 34.40
N GLY A 277 17.39 11.92 35.03
CA GLY A 277 18.72 11.40 34.74
C GLY A 277 19.38 11.86 33.42
N GLU A 278 18.75 12.75 32.65
CA GLU A 278 19.23 13.08 31.30
C GLU A 278 20.52 13.89 31.24
N ARG A 279 20.64 14.96 32.05
CA ARG A 279 21.81 15.84 32.07
C ARG A 279 22.83 15.45 33.15
N ALA A 280 22.37 14.92 34.24
CA ALA A 280 23.18 14.38 35.29
C ALA A 280 22.51 13.13 35.89
N ALA A 281 23.26 12.08 36.10
CA ALA A 281 22.72 10.79 36.56
C ALA A 281 21.97 10.93 37.90
N ALA A 282 20.84 10.21 38.01
CA ALA A 282 19.97 10.18 39.16
C ALA A 282 19.49 11.57 39.65
N ARG A 283 19.12 12.47 38.72
CA ARG A 283 18.61 13.80 39.05
C ARG A 283 17.31 14.11 38.33
N TRP A 284 16.42 14.75 39.06
CA TRP A 284 15.18 15.28 38.50
C TRP A 284 15.40 16.64 37.84
N MET A 285 14.81 16.88 36.69
CA MET A 285 14.98 18.14 35.99
C MET A 285 13.72 18.57 35.26
N ALA A 286 13.58 19.90 35.05
CA ALA A 286 12.64 20.46 34.10
C ALA A 286 13.16 20.18 32.68
N GLY A 287 12.59 19.18 32.03
CA GLY A 287 12.89 18.87 30.63
C GLY A 287 12.19 19.81 29.66
N SER A 288 12.85 20.15 28.57
CA SER A 288 12.29 21.01 27.51
C SER A 288 13.00 20.79 26.18
N ASP A 289 12.36 21.20 25.10
CA ASP A 289 12.92 21.17 23.76
C ASP A 289 14.27 21.90 23.69
N ASN A 290 15.27 21.22 23.15
CA ASN A 290 16.65 21.70 23.02
C ASN A 290 17.21 22.35 24.31
N TYR A 291 16.76 21.92 25.47
CA TYR A 291 17.12 22.45 26.81
C TYR A 291 16.89 23.95 26.98
N ARG A 292 15.96 24.58 26.21
CA ARG A 292 15.72 26.02 26.24
C ARG A 292 15.21 26.53 27.59
N ARG A 293 14.46 25.68 28.30
CA ARG A 293 13.88 25.95 29.62
C ARG A 293 14.45 25.02 30.69
N THR A 294 15.58 24.39 30.40
CA THR A 294 16.26 23.44 31.29
C THR A 294 17.55 24.04 31.86
N GLN A 295 17.79 23.84 33.15
CA GLN A 295 19.09 24.15 33.75
C GLN A 295 20.16 23.15 33.29
N LEU A 296 21.20 23.65 32.66
CA LEU A 296 22.24 22.80 32.07
C LEU A 296 23.25 22.26 33.10
N LYS A 297 23.55 23.02 34.16
CA LYS A 297 24.49 22.61 35.26
C LYS A 297 23.69 22.03 36.43
N GLN A 298 23.69 20.73 36.54
CA GLN A 298 22.89 20.00 37.55
C GLN A 298 23.77 19.27 38.58
N ASP A 299 25.06 19.41 38.52
CA ASP A 299 26.00 18.70 39.41
C ASP A 299 25.85 19.11 40.86
N LEU A 300 25.35 20.31 41.14
CA LEU A 300 25.12 20.83 42.49
C LEU A 300 23.81 20.34 43.12
N TRP A 301 22.94 19.67 42.36
CA TRP A 301 21.67 19.19 42.89
C TRP A 301 21.86 17.82 43.57
N PRO A 302 21.10 17.50 44.64
CA PRO A 302 21.17 16.20 45.23
C PRO A 302 20.77 15.09 44.28
N ALA A 303 21.48 13.98 44.26
CA ALA A 303 21.06 12.79 43.56
C ALA A 303 19.85 12.17 44.26
N GLU A 304 18.95 11.59 43.47
CA GLU A 304 17.87 10.78 44.00
C GLU A 304 18.45 9.53 44.71
N THR A 305 17.89 9.21 45.83
CA THR A 305 18.33 8.09 46.68
C THR A 305 17.21 7.09 47.01
N ALA A 306 15.98 7.37 46.53
CA ALA A 306 14.87 6.46 46.71
C ALA A 306 15.09 5.14 45.98
N ASP A 307 14.80 4.03 46.61
CA ASP A 307 14.83 2.72 45.96
C ASP A 307 13.66 2.56 44.97
N ALA A 308 13.72 1.49 44.17
CA ALA A 308 12.77 1.20 43.13
C ALA A 308 11.29 1.04 43.55
N ASN A 309 11.03 0.94 44.84
CA ASN A 309 9.69 0.78 45.40
C ASN A 309 9.21 2.00 46.18
N THR A 310 10.07 2.99 46.37
CA THR A 310 9.75 4.17 47.15
C THR A 310 9.08 5.23 46.30
N LEU A 311 7.83 5.53 46.62
CA LEU A 311 7.05 6.58 45.94
C LEU A 311 7.55 7.94 46.40
N VAL A 312 7.90 8.79 45.48
CA VAL A 312 8.37 10.15 45.68
C VAL A 312 7.50 11.18 44.93
N GLN A 313 7.26 12.36 45.54
CA GLN A 313 6.60 13.47 44.85
C GLN A 313 7.67 14.30 44.11
N VAL A 314 7.45 14.54 42.79
CA VAL A 314 8.22 15.50 42.01
C VAL A 314 7.26 16.53 41.42
N ALA A 315 7.57 17.83 41.65
CA ALA A 315 6.78 18.89 41.06
C ALA A 315 7.70 19.92 40.38
N ILE A 316 7.21 20.49 39.25
CA ILE A 316 7.90 21.57 38.54
C ILE A 316 6.94 22.74 38.38
N VAL A 317 7.32 23.89 38.89
CA VAL A 317 6.57 25.13 38.84
C VAL A 317 7.19 26.08 37.83
N TYR A 318 6.40 26.49 36.86
CA TYR A 318 6.73 27.55 35.87
C TYR A 318 5.96 28.82 36.24
N ARG A 319 6.69 29.86 36.62
CA ARG A 319 6.12 31.17 36.99
C ARG A 319 6.80 32.29 36.18
N GLY A 320 6.18 32.69 35.10
CA GLY A 320 6.85 33.58 34.16
C GLY A 320 8.18 32.97 33.73
N LYS A 321 9.30 33.64 33.99
CA LYS A 321 10.64 33.16 33.67
C LYS A 321 11.35 32.34 34.77
N GLU A 322 10.69 32.10 35.91
CA GLU A 322 11.26 31.32 37.00
C GLU A 322 10.76 29.89 36.98
N VAL A 323 11.66 28.93 37.04
CA VAL A 323 11.36 27.48 37.08
C VAL A 323 11.95 26.90 38.38
N THR A 324 11.06 26.28 39.17
CA THR A 324 11.47 25.65 40.44
C THR A 324 11.04 24.18 40.41
N VAL A 325 11.97 23.30 40.71
CA VAL A 325 11.73 21.87 40.89
C VAL A 325 11.60 21.58 42.38
N TYR A 326 10.62 20.77 42.75
CA TYR A 326 10.37 20.34 44.14
C TYR A 326 10.49 18.81 44.24
N ARG A 327 10.99 18.34 45.37
CA ARG A 327 11.08 16.93 45.74
C ARG A 327 10.46 16.73 47.14
N ASP A 328 9.35 15.98 47.26
CA ASP A 328 8.55 15.83 48.48
C ASP A 328 8.22 17.17 49.18
N GLY A 329 7.69 18.12 48.36
CA GLY A 329 7.28 19.42 48.84
C GLY A 329 8.39 20.40 49.20
N LYS A 330 9.66 20.01 49.09
CA LYS A 330 10.84 20.87 49.36
C LYS A 330 11.47 21.31 48.05
N GLU A 331 11.92 22.56 48.00
CA GLU A 331 12.66 23.08 46.84
C GLU A 331 13.90 22.21 46.57
N TYR A 332 14.00 21.68 45.35
CA TYR A 332 15.07 20.82 44.90
C TYR A 332 16.09 21.60 44.05
N SER A 333 15.58 22.44 43.17
CA SER A 333 16.38 23.33 42.36
C SER A 333 15.56 24.52 41.84
N HIS A 334 16.27 25.62 41.53
CA HIS A 334 15.67 26.84 40.98
C HIS A 334 16.53 27.43 39.91
N HIS A 335 15.94 27.95 38.82
CA HIS A 335 16.64 28.67 37.74
C HIS A 335 15.72 29.60 36.95
N THR A 336 16.34 30.56 36.24
CA THR A 336 15.66 31.50 35.35
C THR A 336 15.80 31.08 33.91
N ILE A 337 14.74 31.14 33.13
CA ILE A 337 14.68 30.80 31.71
C ILE A 337 14.62 32.05 30.82
N LYS A 338 15.05 31.91 29.56
CA LYS A 338 15.05 33.03 28.60
C LYS A 338 13.69 33.29 28.00
N GLU A 339 12.92 32.25 27.74
CA GLU A 339 11.63 32.29 27.05
C GLU A 339 10.58 31.45 27.78
N VAL A 340 9.33 31.88 27.73
CA VAL A 340 8.17 31.19 28.31
C VAL A 340 7.47 30.44 27.19
N GLN A 341 7.11 29.16 27.42
CA GLN A 341 6.34 28.34 26.47
C GLN A 341 4.89 28.20 26.95
N GLY A 342 3.96 28.51 26.05
CA GLY A 342 2.54 28.28 26.26
C GLY A 342 2.05 27.03 25.55
N PHE A 343 1.11 26.31 26.20
CA PHE A 343 0.51 25.08 25.66
C PHE A 343 -0.99 25.30 25.44
N GLY A 344 -1.47 25.02 24.24
CA GLY A 344 -2.87 25.21 23.82
C GLY A 344 -3.73 23.97 24.03
N ALA A 345 -4.94 24.04 23.49
CA ALA A 345 -5.95 23.00 23.57
C ALA A 345 -5.51 21.69 22.88
N ASP A 346 -4.66 21.78 21.85
CA ASP A 346 -4.20 20.63 21.06
C ASP A 346 -2.98 19.89 21.66
N SER A 347 -2.53 20.31 22.84
CA SER A 347 -1.41 19.67 23.53
C SER A 347 -1.73 18.24 23.95
N LEU A 348 -0.69 17.40 23.94
CA LEU A 348 -0.73 16.05 24.49
C LEU A 348 -0.17 16.03 25.90
N VAL A 349 -0.63 15.09 26.71
CA VAL A 349 0.02 14.71 27.96
C VAL A 349 0.56 13.30 27.86
N MET A 350 1.79 13.10 28.26
CA MET A 350 2.48 11.81 28.17
C MET A 350 3.20 11.46 29.48
N ILE A 351 3.31 10.16 29.74
CA ILE A 351 4.12 9.58 30.79
C ILE A 351 4.89 8.41 30.20
N GLY A 352 6.19 8.35 30.42
CA GLY A 352 7.10 7.40 29.79
C GLY A 352 8.10 8.13 28.89
N PRO A 353 7.72 8.53 27.69
CA PRO A 353 8.60 9.28 26.78
C PRO A 353 8.73 10.74 27.20
N ARG A 354 9.87 11.36 26.88
CA ARG A 354 10.15 12.76 27.18
C ARG A 354 9.30 13.72 26.31
N HIS A 355 9.11 13.41 25.04
CA HIS A 355 8.28 14.15 24.07
C HIS A 355 7.82 13.23 22.94
N VAL A 356 6.95 13.72 22.06
CA VAL A 356 6.53 12.99 20.85
C VAL A 356 7.75 12.62 20.02
N GLY A 357 7.88 11.34 19.66
CA GLY A 357 9.00 10.81 18.86
C GLY A 357 10.31 10.59 19.64
N ASN A 358 10.30 10.68 20.97
CA ASN A 358 11.47 10.36 21.81
C ASN A 358 11.58 8.85 22.05
N HIS A 359 12.83 8.38 22.18
CA HIS A 359 13.19 6.97 22.41
C HIS A 359 13.65 6.65 23.83
N ASP A 360 13.81 7.67 24.66
CA ASP A 360 14.14 7.50 26.07
C ASP A 360 12.83 7.42 26.87
N PHE A 361 12.57 6.28 27.46
CA PHE A 361 11.35 6.03 28.23
C PHE A 361 11.66 5.90 29.71
N PHE A 362 10.76 6.42 30.53
CA PHE A 362 10.86 6.26 31.99
C PHE A 362 10.53 4.81 32.35
N ALA A 363 11.39 4.22 33.20
CA ALA A 363 11.16 2.91 33.80
C ALA A 363 10.76 3.10 35.26
N GLY A 364 9.61 2.55 35.66
CA GLY A 364 9.12 2.66 37.03
C GLY A 364 7.59 2.62 37.15
N ALA A 365 7.10 3.04 38.28
CA ALA A 365 5.68 3.15 38.57
C ALA A 365 5.29 4.61 38.77
N VAL A 366 4.14 5.02 38.22
CA VAL A 366 3.51 6.32 38.47
C VAL A 366 2.15 6.09 39.12
N ASP A 367 2.03 6.57 40.34
CA ASP A 367 0.81 6.45 41.15
C ASP A 367 -0.24 7.50 40.75
N GLU A 368 0.24 8.72 40.49
CA GLU A 368 -0.62 9.83 40.15
C GLU A 368 0.14 10.91 39.36
N ALA A 369 -0.57 11.63 38.45
CA ALA A 369 -0.07 12.78 37.71
C ALA A 369 -1.09 13.91 37.68
N ARG A 370 -0.64 15.17 37.89
CA ARG A 370 -1.48 16.39 37.84
C ARG A 370 -0.82 17.51 37.05
N ILE A 371 -1.63 18.30 36.40
CA ILE A 371 -1.24 19.59 35.81
C ILE A 371 -2.14 20.67 36.42
N TYR A 372 -1.55 21.77 36.86
CA TYR A 372 -2.28 22.97 37.32
C TYR A 372 -2.07 24.11 36.30
N ASP A 373 -3.10 24.89 36.06
CA ASP A 373 -3.10 26.07 35.15
C ASP A 373 -2.50 27.33 35.79
N ARG A 374 -1.67 27.13 36.81
CA ARG A 374 -1.02 28.19 37.58
C ARG A 374 0.22 27.72 38.30
N ALA A 375 1.09 28.65 38.62
CA ALA A 375 2.25 28.40 39.48
C ALA A 375 1.78 28.25 40.95
N LEU A 376 1.89 27.04 41.48
CA LEU A 376 1.61 26.77 42.91
C LEU A 376 2.71 27.37 43.78
N SER A 377 2.35 27.72 45.06
CA SER A 377 3.33 28.13 46.09
C SER A 377 3.98 26.88 46.71
N THR A 378 5.09 27.08 47.39
CA THR A 378 5.81 26.01 48.14
C THR A 378 4.88 25.36 49.15
N GLU A 379 4.09 26.13 49.88
CA GLU A 379 3.14 25.66 50.91
C GLU A 379 2.03 24.83 50.23
N GLN A 380 1.56 25.25 49.05
CA GLN A 380 0.55 24.49 48.33
C GLN A 380 1.09 23.14 47.84
N ILE A 381 2.35 23.07 47.34
CA ILE A 381 2.97 21.83 46.92
C ILE A 381 3.21 20.89 48.10
N ALA A 382 3.67 21.43 49.26
CA ALA A 382 4.02 20.65 50.45
C ALA A 382 2.81 19.92 51.06
N VAL A 383 1.59 20.42 50.89
CA VAL A 383 0.36 19.81 51.40
C VAL A 383 -0.35 18.87 50.42
N LEU A 384 0.11 18.80 49.17
CA LEU A 384 -0.44 17.85 48.19
C LEU A 384 -0.25 16.42 48.66
N LYS A 385 -1.30 15.61 48.52
CA LYS A 385 -1.26 14.17 48.80
C LYS A 385 -1.72 13.40 47.57
N PRO A 386 -1.13 12.22 47.27
CA PRO A 386 -1.60 11.41 46.16
C PRO A 386 -3.05 10.96 46.40
N ASN A 387 -3.79 10.80 45.34
CA ASN A 387 -5.17 10.34 45.29
C ASN A 387 -6.16 11.14 46.18
N ALA A 388 -5.84 12.41 46.49
CA ALA A 388 -6.67 13.28 47.32
C ALA A 388 -6.98 14.60 46.59
N PRO A 389 -8.19 15.14 46.68
CA PRO A 389 -8.52 16.46 46.15
C PRO A 389 -7.60 17.55 46.71
N SER A 390 -7.34 18.57 45.91
CA SER A 390 -6.55 19.74 46.28
C SER A 390 -7.25 21.07 45.98
N GLU A 391 -6.86 22.10 46.72
CA GLU A 391 -7.16 23.51 46.38
C GLU A 391 -5.81 24.23 46.13
N PRO A 392 -5.64 24.82 44.93
CA PRO A 392 -6.57 24.85 43.82
C PRO A 392 -6.78 23.47 43.15
N LYS A 393 -7.91 23.32 42.45
CA LYS A 393 -8.18 22.09 41.70
C LYS A 393 -7.21 21.95 40.54
N PRO A 394 -6.75 20.71 40.22
CA PRO A 394 -5.93 20.45 39.05
C PRO A 394 -6.65 20.81 37.75
N TRP A 395 -5.92 21.33 36.77
CA TRP A 395 -6.36 21.56 35.42
C TRP A 395 -6.52 20.26 34.63
N ALA A 396 -5.66 19.22 34.95
CA ALA A 396 -5.78 17.85 34.49
C ALA A 396 -5.27 16.89 35.59
N TRP A 397 -5.89 15.69 35.73
CA TRP A 397 -5.62 14.79 36.84
C TRP A 397 -5.84 13.30 36.53
N TRP A 398 -4.84 12.46 36.68
CA TRP A 398 -4.88 11.01 36.49
C TRP A 398 -4.40 10.28 37.74
N THR A 399 -5.17 9.28 38.25
CA THR A 399 -4.87 8.53 39.48
C THR A 399 -4.51 7.07 39.23
N PHE A 400 -4.70 6.53 38.05
CA PHE A 400 -4.43 5.14 37.69
C PHE A 400 -5.08 4.09 38.59
N ASP A 401 -6.09 4.42 39.38
CA ASP A 401 -6.82 3.50 40.22
C ASP A 401 -7.65 2.48 39.42
N ASP A 402 -7.96 2.79 38.18
CA ASP A 402 -8.71 1.94 37.30
C ASP A 402 -8.09 1.89 35.87
N THR A 403 -8.53 0.95 35.06
CA THR A 403 -8.02 0.74 33.70
C THR A 403 -8.54 1.75 32.68
N THR A 404 -9.46 2.66 33.05
CA THR A 404 -10.00 3.68 32.12
C THR A 404 -8.97 4.78 31.86
N CYS A 405 -8.02 4.98 32.79
CA CYS A 405 -6.99 6.02 32.73
C CYS A 405 -7.54 7.40 32.40
N SER A 406 -8.77 7.70 32.85
CA SER A 406 -9.47 8.92 32.48
C SER A 406 -8.97 10.12 33.28
N ASP A 407 -8.89 11.29 32.62
CA ASP A 407 -8.65 12.57 33.30
C ASP A 407 -9.83 12.93 34.21
N ARG A 408 -9.63 12.92 35.50
CA ARG A 408 -10.67 13.27 36.50
C ARG A 408 -11.11 14.73 36.43
N ALA A 409 -10.31 15.61 35.86
CA ALA A 409 -10.68 17.01 35.60
C ALA A 409 -11.50 17.13 34.28
N GLY A 410 -11.56 16.09 33.47
CA GLY A 410 -12.39 16.01 32.26
C GLY A 410 -11.89 16.84 31.08
N ARG A 411 -10.66 17.30 31.08
CA ARG A 411 -10.09 18.11 30.01
C ARG A 411 -9.55 17.26 28.86
N PHE A 412 -8.91 16.16 29.18
CA PHE A 412 -8.40 15.19 28.21
C PHE A 412 -9.40 14.03 28.07
N ALA A 413 -10.28 14.13 27.06
CA ALA A 413 -11.38 13.18 26.92
C ALA A 413 -10.94 11.79 26.40
N ALA A 414 -9.74 11.70 25.84
CA ALA A 414 -9.18 10.44 25.33
C ALA A 414 -7.84 10.15 25.99
N SER A 415 -7.63 8.90 26.39
CA SER A 415 -6.35 8.41 26.92
C SER A 415 -6.15 6.95 26.53
N ARG A 416 -4.88 6.52 26.42
CA ARG A 416 -4.53 5.11 26.18
C ARG A 416 -3.20 4.73 26.78
N LEU A 417 -3.06 3.43 27.04
CA LEU A 417 -1.78 2.79 27.31
C LEU A 417 -1.14 2.35 25.99
N VAL A 418 0.18 2.48 25.89
CA VAL A 418 0.95 2.13 24.69
C VAL A 418 1.95 1.04 25.06
N ASP A 419 2.14 0.08 24.15
CA ASP A 419 3.05 -1.06 24.28
C ASP A 419 2.88 -1.83 25.59
N ALA A 420 3.95 -2.07 26.35
CA ALA A 420 3.93 -2.83 27.59
C ALA A 420 3.42 -2.05 28.82
N ALA A 421 2.90 -0.82 28.64
CA ALA A 421 2.31 -0.06 29.73
C ALA A 421 1.05 -0.75 30.27
N ARG A 422 0.94 -0.84 31.58
CA ARG A 422 -0.20 -1.48 32.24
C ARG A 422 -0.52 -0.84 33.58
N ILE A 423 -1.73 -1.02 34.04
CA ILE A 423 -2.14 -0.64 35.39
C ILE A 423 -2.01 -1.88 36.29
N GLU A 424 -1.28 -1.74 37.38
CA GLU A 424 -1.08 -2.79 38.35
C GLU A 424 -1.07 -2.19 39.76
N SER A 425 -1.93 -2.70 40.66
CA SER A 425 -2.08 -2.25 42.05
C SER A 425 -2.31 -0.72 42.17
N GLY A 426 -3.13 -0.14 41.31
CA GLY A 426 -3.45 1.30 41.30
C GLY A 426 -2.32 2.20 40.78
N ARG A 427 -1.39 1.67 40.01
CA ARG A 427 -0.26 2.42 39.45
C ARG A 427 -0.05 2.11 37.98
N LEU A 428 0.37 3.09 37.23
CA LEU A 428 0.87 2.94 35.85
C LEU A 428 2.29 2.38 35.90
N ILE A 429 2.50 1.19 35.33
CA ILE A 429 3.80 0.51 35.25
C ILE A 429 4.41 0.68 33.89
N LEU A 430 5.67 1.12 33.85
CA LEU A 430 6.44 1.44 32.64
C LEU A 430 7.75 0.65 32.64
N ASP A 431 8.13 0.12 31.48
CA ASP A 431 9.28 -0.78 31.30
C ASP A 431 10.59 -0.07 30.89
N GLY A 432 10.52 1.20 30.56
CA GLY A 432 11.67 1.97 30.07
C GLY A 432 12.08 1.66 28.62
N LYS A 433 11.28 0.92 27.85
CA LYS A 433 11.63 0.46 26.50
C LYS A 433 10.63 0.84 25.40
N GLY A 434 9.48 1.34 25.77
CA GLY A 434 8.40 1.69 24.83
C GLY A 434 7.07 1.93 25.53
N ALA A 435 6.92 1.40 26.74
CA ALA A 435 5.73 1.56 27.55
C ALA A 435 5.44 3.04 27.84
N ALA A 436 4.25 3.50 27.50
CA ALA A 436 3.83 4.88 27.67
C ALA A 436 2.34 5.00 28.02
N PHE A 437 1.98 6.11 28.67
CA PHE A 437 0.62 6.61 28.77
C PHE A 437 0.49 7.89 27.96
N VAL A 438 -0.63 8.07 27.28
CA VAL A 438 -0.90 9.24 26.46
C VAL A 438 -2.33 9.69 26.65
N ALA A 439 -2.52 11.01 26.78
CA ALA A 439 -3.82 11.63 26.85
C ALA A 439 -3.93 12.83 25.90
N ALA A 440 -5.10 12.97 25.25
CA ALA A 440 -5.42 14.03 24.31
C ALA A 440 -6.85 14.55 24.53
N GLN A 441 -7.15 15.76 24.07
CA GLN A 441 -8.50 16.30 24.15
C GLN A 441 -9.50 15.56 23.26
N ALA A 442 -9.01 14.94 22.15
CA ALA A 442 -9.81 14.11 21.26
C ALA A 442 -9.05 12.83 20.90
N ALA A 443 -9.77 11.76 20.56
CA ALA A 443 -9.19 10.47 20.20
C ALA A 443 -8.22 10.55 19.01
N SER A 444 -8.49 11.42 18.03
CA SER A 444 -7.59 11.71 16.90
C SER A 444 -6.21 12.26 17.32
N GLY A 445 -6.11 12.82 18.52
CA GLY A 445 -4.84 13.26 19.09
C GLY A 445 -3.93 12.09 19.52
N LEU A 446 -4.50 10.93 19.82
CA LEU A 446 -3.76 9.76 20.28
C LEU A 446 -2.99 9.05 19.15
N ASP A 447 -3.39 9.22 17.90
CA ASP A 447 -2.75 8.60 16.73
C ASP A 447 -1.39 9.23 16.38
N ALA A 448 -1.06 10.36 17.00
CA ALA A 448 0.25 11.02 16.85
C ALA A 448 1.42 10.25 17.48
N ILE A 449 1.16 9.13 18.19
CA ILE A 449 2.18 8.32 18.84
C ILE A 449 2.18 6.89 18.29
N SER A 450 2.27 6.77 16.99
CA SER A 450 2.68 5.54 16.30
C SER A 450 3.07 5.88 14.88
N PRO A 451 4.30 5.79 14.54
CA PRO A 451 4.97 4.55 14.16
C PRO A 451 6.30 4.38 14.89
N PRO A 452 7.00 3.24 14.67
CA PRO A 452 8.29 3.00 15.30
C PRO A 452 9.26 4.12 14.95
N PRO A 453 10.11 4.47 15.88
CA PRO A 453 10.98 5.61 15.79
C PRO A 453 12.01 5.47 14.67
N LEU A 454 12.21 6.56 13.92
CA LEU A 454 13.34 6.70 13.01
C LEU A 454 14.67 6.63 13.79
N PRO A 455 15.73 6.03 13.21
CA PRO A 455 17.03 5.99 13.84
C PRO A 455 17.49 7.40 14.26
N PRO A 456 18.17 7.54 15.40
CA PRO A 456 18.58 8.84 15.95
C PRO A 456 19.35 9.73 14.96
N SER A 457 20.07 9.13 14.01
CA SER A 457 20.79 9.83 12.93
C SER A 457 19.88 10.60 11.96
N LEU A 458 18.58 10.31 11.93
CA LEU A 458 17.62 10.98 11.06
C LEU A 458 16.78 12.04 11.77
N ALA A 459 16.73 12.02 13.10
CA ALA A 459 15.97 12.99 13.90
C ALA A 459 16.62 14.39 13.90
N SER A 460 17.91 14.51 13.54
CA SER A 460 18.65 15.78 13.47
C SER A 460 18.66 16.43 12.07
N LEU A 461 18.04 15.81 11.09
CA LEU A 461 17.94 16.39 9.75
C LEU A 461 16.97 17.57 9.73
N PRO A 462 17.24 18.64 8.96
CA PRO A 462 16.26 19.70 8.74
C PRO A 462 14.95 19.10 8.22
N LYS A 463 13.84 19.81 8.44
CA LYS A 463 12.51 19.38 7.94
C LYS A 463 12.68 18.95 6.48
N LEU A 464 12.44 17.67 6.22
CA LEU A 464 12.55 17.14 4.87
C LEU A 464 11.48 17.81 3.99
N PRO A 465 11.81 18.08 2.73
CA PRO A 465 10.82 18.43 1.74
C PRO A 465 9.62 17.46 1.77
N ASP A 466 8.42 17.96 1.52
CA ASP A 466 7.18 17.18 1.65
C ASP A 466 7.17 15.95 0.69
N ASP A 467 7.80 16.07 -0.47
CA ASP A 467 8.00 14.96 -1.42
C ASP A 467 8.84 13.81 -0.82
N ILE A 468 9.91 14.12 -0.07
CA ILE A 468 10.71 13.09 0.64
C ILE A 468 9.90 12.43 1.77
N ALA A 469 9.04 13.20 2.45
CA ALA A 469 8.16 12.65 3.47
C ALA A 469 7.16 11.66 2.85
N VAL A 470 6.59 11.98 1.70
CA VAL A 470 5.68 11.11 0.92
C VAL A 470 6.40 9.82 0.50
N VAL A 471 7.62 9.91 -0.03
CA VAL A 471 8.41 8.73 -0.42
C VAL A 471 8.66 7.80 0.77
N ARG A 472 8.95 8.36 1.97
CA ARG A 472 9.11 7.56 3.19
C ARG A 472 7.83 6.86 3.62
N GLN A 473 6.69 7.54 3.56
CA GLN A 473 5.39 6.93 3.86
C GLN A 473 5.08 5.80 2.89
N PHE A 474 5.32 6.03 1.60
CA PHE A 474 5.14 5.02 0.57
C PHE A 474 6.03 3.78 0.80
N ARG A 475 7.32 3.98 1.09
CA ARG A 475 8.22 2.88 1.46
C ARG A 475 7.69 2.08 2.65
N ASN A 476 7.24 2.76 3.72
CA ASN A 476 6.71 2.08 4.90
C ASN A 476 5.43 1.30 4.56
N HIS A 477 4.59 1.84 3.69
CA HIS A 477 3.41 1.16 3.17
C HIS A 477 3.80 -0.13 2.43
N LEU A 478 4.77 -0.08 1.52
CA LEU A 478 5.27 -1.26 0.81
C LEU A 478 5.86 -2.32 1.74
N LEU A 479 6.59 -1.91 2.79
CA LEU A 479 7.16 -2.83 3.78
C LEU A 479 6.09 -3.51 4.64
N SER A 480 4.96 -2.86 4.88
CA SER A 480 3.86 -3.39 5.68
C SER A 480 2.92 -4.32 4.90
N ASP A 481 3.00 -4.36 3.57
CA ASP A 481 2.13 -5.21 2.74
C ASP A 481 2.49 -6.69 2.96
N PRO A 482 1.57 -7.52 3.48
CA PRO A 482 1.82 -8.93 3.75
C PRO A 482 2.02 -9.77 2.47
N HIS A 483 1.58 -9.26 1.31
CA HIS A 483 1.64 -9.97 0.04
C HIS A 483 2.80 -9.54 -0.86
N ARG A 484 3.47 -8.40 -0.57
CA ARG A 484 4.59 -7.95 -1.39
C ARG A 484 5.78 -8.89 -1.23
N PRO A 485 6.27 -9.53 -2.30
CA PRO A 485 7.39 -10.46 -2.23
C PRO A 485 8.65 -9.84 -1.59
N ALA A 486 9.37 -10.64 -0.82
CA ALA A 486 10.59 -10.22 -0.16
C ALA A 486 11.84 -10.46 -1.02
N TYR A 487 11.88 -11.57 -1.77
CA TYR A 487 13.06 -11.96 -2.55
C TYR A 487 12.79 -12.31 -4.03
N HIS A 488 11.56 -12.50 -4.48
CA HIS A 488 11.23 -12.33 -5.89
C HIS A 488 11.36 -10.85 -6.24
N PHE A 489 12.06 -10.54 -7.32
CA PHE A 489 12.29 -9.14 -7.67
C PHE A 489 10.98 -8.44 -8.02
N VAL A 490 10.58 -7.48 -7.19
CA VAL A 490 9.44 -6.61 -7.43
C VAL A 490 9.94 -5.38 -8.19
N ILE A 491 9.35 -5.15 -9.35
CA ILE A 491 9.70 -4.03 -10.22
C ILE A 491 9.40 -2.71 -9.49
N PRO A 492 10.37 -1.75 -9.41
CA PRO A 492 10.28 -0.60 -8.52
C PRO A 492 9.55 0.61 -9.14
N GLU A 493 8.47 0.37 -9.90
CA GLU A 493 7.72 1.41 -10.60
C GLU A 493 6.30 1.57 -10.05
N ASP A 494 6.15 1.50 -8.72
CA ASP A 494 4.88 1.57 -8.01
C ASP A 494 3.80 0.66 -8.65
N TYR A 495 2.59 1.19 -8.87
CA TYR A 495 1.52 0.49 -9.58
C TYR A 495 1.42 0.89 -11.07
N ALA A 496 2.44 1.52 -11.65
CA ALA A 496 2.44 2.03 -13.03
C ALA A 496 2.32 0.95 -14.11
N GLY A 497 1.82 -0.23 -13.75
CA GLY A 497 1.58 -1.36 -14.63
C GLY A 497 2.87 -1.94 -15.21
N PRO A 498 3.94 -2.15 -14.40
CA PRO A 498 5.16 -2.74 -14.90
C PRO A 498 4.90 -4.15 -15.39
N PHE A 499 5.42 -4.48 -16.56
CA PHE A 499 5.26 -5.78 -17.21
C PHE A 499 6.43 -6.06 -18.14
N ASP A 500 6.45 -7.20 -18.78
CA ASP A 500 7.42 -7.71 -19.75
C ASP A 500 8.87 -7.33 -19.45
N PRO A 501 9.69 -8.22 -18.87
CA PRO A 501 11.13 -8.05 -18.88
C PRO A 501 11.64 -8.01 -20.33
N ASN A 502 12.60 -7.16 -20.60
CA ASN A 502 13.13 -6.91 -21.93
C ASN A 502 14.64 -6.72 -21.89
N GLY A 503 15.28 -6.92 -23.02
CA GLY A 503 16.62 -6.43 -23.29
C GLY A 503 17.67 -6.92 -22.29
N ALA A 504 17.51 -8.12 -21.74
CA ALA A 504 18.47 -8.70 -20.81
C ALA A 504 19.85 -8.84 -21.46
N ILE A 505 20.88 -8.26 -20.83
CA ILE A 505 22.25 -8.27 -21.36
C ILE A 505 23.28 -8.24 -20.24
N PHE A 506 24.41 -8.98 -20.42
CA PHE A 506 25.59 -8.76 -19.60
C PHE A 506 26.48 -7.71 -20.24
N TRP A 507 26.67 -6.58 -19.55
CA TRP A 507 27.41 -5.44 -20.05
C TRP A 507 28.35 -4.90 -18.99
N ARG A 508 29.63 -4.79 -19.32
CA ARG A 508 30.69 -4.19 -18.46
C ARG A 508 30.67 -4.66 -17.01
N GLY A 509 30.53 -5.98 -16.80
CA GLY A 509 30.60 -6.60 -15.48
C GLY A 509 29.27 -6.59 -14.69
N ARG A 510 28.19 -6.21 -15.31
CA ARG A 510 26.85 -6.23 -14.70
C ARG A 510 25.83 -6.91 -15.58
N TYR A 511 24.87 -7.55 -14.96
CA TYR A 511 23.62 -8.03 -15.57
C TYR A 511 22.66 -6.84 -15.64
N HIS A 512 22.19 -6.50 -16.81
CA HIS A 512 21.20 -5.47 -17.05
C HIS A 512 19.89 -6.10 -17.49
N LEU A 513 18.77 -5.56 -16.99
CA LEU A 513 17.44 -5.98 -17.36
C LEU A 513 16.57 -4.74 -17.51
N PHE A 514 15.80 -4.70 -18.59
CA PHE A 514 14.82 -3.66 -18.83
C PHE A 514 13.42 -4.24 -18.67
N TYR A 515 12.43 -3.39 -18.50
CA TYR A 515 11.02 -3.78 -18.39
C TYR A 515 10.13 -2.64 -18.87
N ILE A 516 8.92 -2.97 -19.28
CA ILE A 516 7.95 -1.96 -19.69
C ILE A 516 7.22 -1.45 -18.45
N TYR A 517 7.05 -0.14 -18.35
CA TYR A 517 6.15 0.50 -17.39
C TYR A 517 5.46 1.72 -18.01
N GLN A 518 4.49 2.32 -17.32
CA GLN A 518 3.76 3.49 -17.81
C GLN A 518 4.12 4.73 -17.00
N GLU A 519 4.61 5.75 -17.69
CA GLU A 519 4.74 7.11 -17.19
C GLU A 519 3.67 7.97 -17.85
N ASN A 520 2.73 8.53 -17.09
CA ASN A 520 1.63 9.34 -17.62
C ASN A 520 0.85 8.66 -18.77
N ARG A 521 0.59 7.36 -18.67
CA ARG A 521 -0.06 6.50 -19.69
C ARG A 521 0.77 6.26 -20.95
N VAL A 522 2.04 6.63 -20.96
CA VAL A 522 2.99 6.35 -22.04
C VAL A 522 3.86 5.18 -21.62
N HIS A 523 4.00 4.17 -22.48
CA HIS A 523 4.90 3.04 -22.22
C HIS A 523 6.35 3.45 -22.41
N CYS A 524 7.17 3.20 -21.41
CA CYS A 524 8.59 3.49 -21.35
C CYS A 524 9.35 2.22 -20.94
N PHE A 525 10.67 2.19 -21.14
CA PHE A 525 11.52 1.16 -20.59
C PHE A 525 12.15 1.63 -19.28
N GLY A 526 11.80 0.97 -18.17
CA GLY A 526 12.56 1.04 -16.93
C GLY A 526 13.82 0.18 -17.01
N HIS A 527 14.75 0.38 -16.09
CA HIS A 527 16.07 -0.25 -16.15
C HIS A 527 16.60 -0.57 -14.77
N VAL A 528 17.08 -1.81 -14.61
CA VAL A 528 17.79 -2.27 -13.42
C VAL A 528 19.06 -3.02 -13.78
N SER A 529 20.05 -3.02 -12.89
CA SER A 529 21.24 -3.83 -13.05
C SER A 529 21.69 -4.52 -11.76
N SER A 530 22.37 -5.65 -11.91
CA SER A 530 22.86 -6.46 -10.78
C SER A 530 24.29 -6.95 -11.06
N VAL A 531 25.07 -7.17 -10.00
CA VAL A 531 26.35 -7.87 -10.06
C VAL A 531 26.24 -9.33 -9.67
N ASP A 532 25.10 -9.74 -9.08
CA ASP A 532 24.92 -11.07 -8.49
C ASP A 532 23.57 -11.73 -8.80
N LEU A 533 22.74 -11.12 -9.69
CA LEU A 533 21.43 -11.61 -10.11
C LEU A 533 20.34 -11.59 -9.00
N ILE A 534 20.69 -11.15 -7.80
CA ILE A 534 19.79 -11.14 -6.62
C ILE A 534 19.47 -9.72 -6.21
N HIS A 535 20.52 -8.87 -6.05
CA HIS A 535 20.37 -7.51 -5.61
C HIS A 535 20.42 -6.55 -6.80
N TRP A 536 19.32 -5.86 -7.05
CA TRP A 536 19.16 -5.00 -8.21
C TRP A 536 19.27 -3.53 -7.83
N ARG A 537 20.01 -2.81 -8.64
CA ARG A 537 20.08 -1.33 -8.62
C ARG A 537 19.14 -0.78 -9.67
N GLN A 538 18.27 0.14 -9.29
CA GLN A 538 17.46 0.92 -10.24
C GLN A 538 18.29 2.00 -10.91
N HIS A 539 18.01 2.25 -12.17
CA HIS A 539 18.60 3.29 -13.01
C HIS A 539 17.52 4.29 -13.46
N PRO A 540 17.92 5.49 -13.91
CA PRO A 540 16.98 6.38 -14.59
C PRO A 540 16.35 5.70 -15.80
N THR A 541 15.12 6.07 -16.15
CA THR A 541 14.43 5.58 -17.36
C THR A 541 15.26 5.90 -18.61
N PRO A 542 15.83 4.90 -19.29
CA PRO A 542 16.79 5.16 -20.35
C PRO A 542 16.16 5.37 -21.73
N LEU A 543 14.96 4.82 -21.94
CA LEU A 543 14.26 4.86 -23.22
C LEU A 543 12.79 5.20 -23.04
N TYR A 544 12.38 6.27 -23.69
CA TYR A 544 11.03 6.82 -23.72
C TYR A 544 10.79 7.57 -25.02
N PRO A 545 9.53 7.84 -25.44
CA PRO A 545 9.25 8.70 -26.56
C PRO A 545 9.77 10.13 -26.35
N THR A 546 10.46 10.68 -27.33
CA THR A 546 10.98 12.06 -27.30
C THR A 546 10.30 12.91 -28.36
N GLU A 547 10.35 14.22 -28.22
CA GLU A 547 9.83 15.14 -29.24
C GLU A 547 10.49 14.85 -30.60
N GLY A 548 9.67 14.64 -31.63
CA GLY A 548 10.13 14.29 -32.97
C GLY A 548 10.51 12.83 -33.20
N SER A 549 10.44 11.96 -32.17
CA SER A 549 10.60 10.51 -32.40
C SER A 549 9.36 9.92 -33.09
N ALA A 550 9.57 8.85 -33.87
CA ALA A 550 8.49 8.17 -34.59
C ALA A 550 7.52 7.42 -33.67
N ASP A 551 8.04 6.91 -32.56
CA ASP A 551 7.31 6.13 -31.55
C ASP A 551 6.57 7.03 -30.55
N ARG A 552 5.40 6.58 -30.10
CA ARG A 552 4.57 7.21 -29.06
C ARG A 552 4.51 6.41 -27.78
N GLY A 553 5.35 5.39 -27.66
CA GLY A 553 5.48 4.44 -26.57
C GLY A 553 6.32 3.28 -27.02
N MET A 554 6.65 2.39 -26.10
CA MET A 554 7.53 1.26 -26.35
C MET A 554 6.88 -0.02 -25.85
N PHE A 555 6.90 -1.07 -26.69
CA PHE A 555 6.56 -2.44 -26.31
C PHE A 555 7.79 -3.33 -26.46
N SER A 556 7.63 -4.62 -26.18
CA SER A 556 8.68 -5.61 -26.03
C SER A 556 9.74 -5.57 -27.11
N GLY A 557 10.92 -6.02 -26.74
CA GLY A 557 12.10 -6.10 -27.58
C GLY A 557 13.25 -6.77 -26.85
N ASN A 558 14.41 -6.84 -27.49
CA ASN A 558 15.60 -7.42 -26.87
C ASN A 558 16.84 -6.55 -27.05
N CYS A 559 17.88 -6.84 -26.28
CA CYS A 559 19.18 -6.21 -26.41
C CYS A 559 20.26 -7.21 -26.89
N PHE A 560 21.09 -6.79 -27.82
CA PHE A 560 22.24 -7.56 -28.29
C PHE A 560 23.46 -6.65 -28.55
N ILE A 561 24.63 -7.23 -28.67
CA ILE A 561 25.85 -6.49 -29.04
C ILE A 561 25.95 -6.42 -30.56
N ASN A 562 26.00 -5.21 -31.13
CA ASN A 562 26.16 -5.01 -32.56
C ASN A 562 27.64 -5.22 -33.02
N LYS A 563 27.89 -5.21 -34.32
CA LYS A 563 29.22 -5.39 -34.91
C LYS A 563 30.24 -4.31 -34.51
N ARG A 564 29.78 -3.18 -33.99
CA ARG A 564 30.63 -2.11 -33.47
C ARG A 564 30.96 -2.23 -31.98
N GLY A 565 30.44 -3.29 -31.33
CA GLY A 565 30.61 -3.52 -29.92
C GLY A 565 29.71 -2.65 -29.02
N GLU A 566 28.61 -2.09 -29.56
CA GLU A 566 27.63 -1.27 -28.84
C GLU A 566 26.44 -2.15 -28.44
N ALA A 567 25.88 -1.88 -27.27
CA ALA A 567 24.57 -2.44 -26.89
C ALA A 567 23.49 -1.87 -27.83
N THR A 568 22.67 -2.74 -28.38
CA THR A 568 21.64 -2.38 -29.38
C THR A 568 20.30 -2.92 -28.92
N MET A 569 19.38 -2.02 -28.66
CA MET A 569 17.99 -2.34 -28.32
C MET A 569 17.13 -2.31 -29.57
N LEU A 570 16.51 -3.43 -29.90
CA LEU A 570 15.50 -3.56 -30.94
C LEU A 570 14.14 -3.70 -30.24
N PHE A 571 13.19 -2.81 -30.51
CA PHE A 571 11.92 -2.73 -29.79
C PHE A 571 10.76 -2.35 -30.72
N HIS A 572 9.53 -2.72 -30.28
CA HIS A 572 8.33 -2.26 -30.99
C HIS A 572 7.95 -0.84 -30.54
N GLY A 573 8.05 0.13 -31.46
CA GLY A 573 7.64 1.52 -31.28
C GLY A 573 6.15 1.69 -31.54
N VAL A 574 5.37 2.06 -30.51
CA VAL A 574 3.91 2.21 -30.60
C VAL A 574 3.54 3.25 -31.67
N GLY A 575 2.70 2.84 -32.61
CA GLY A 575 2.24 3.69 -33.74
C GLY A 575 3.24 3.84 -34.88
N ALA A 576 4.48 3.43 -34.72
CA ALA A 576 5.54 3.54 -35.72
C ALA A 576 5.86 2.20 -36.41
N GLY A 577 6.15 1.17 -35.65
CA GLY A 577 6.71 -0.10 -36.06
C GLY A 577 7.98 -0.41 -35.28
N ASN A 578 8.83 -1.29 -35.78
CA ASN A 578 10.04 -1.68 -35.05
C ASN A 578 11.15 -0.65 -35.19
N CYS A 579 11.79 -0.33 -34.05
CA CYS A 579 12.77 0.73 -33.88
C CYS A 579 14.06 0.18 -33.27
N ILE A 580 15.16 0.89 -33.46
CA ILE A 580 16.45 0.59 -32.87
C ILE A 580 16.96 1.80 -32.08
N ALA A 581 17.58 1.52 -30.93
CA ALA A 581 18.45 2.46 -30.21
C ALA A 581 19.77 1.79 -29.86
N THR A 582 20.86 2.55 -29.81
CA THR A 582 22.20 2.04 -29.47
C THR A 582 22.77 2.78 -28.25
N SER A 583 23.63 2.11 -27.50
CA SER A 583 24.35 2.67 -26.38
C SER A 583 25.75 2.10 -26.26
N SER A 584 26.72 2.96 -25.94
CA SER A 584 28.07 2.62 -25.49
C SER A 584 28.32 3.07 -24.04
N ASP A 585 27.29 3.58 -23.39
CA ASP A 585 27.33 4.04 -22.00
C ASP A 585 27.63 2.89 -21.04
N ASP A 586 28.49 3.16 -20.04
CA ASP A 586 28.93 2.12 -19.10
C ASP A 586 27.81 1.47 -18.32
N ASN A 587 26.78 2.25 -17.96
CA ASN A 587 25.61 1.82 -17.18
C ASN A 587 24.37 1.56 -18.04
N LEU A 588 24.42 1.81 -19.36
CA LEU A 588 23.25 1.78 -20.26
C LEU A 588 22.11 2.76 -19.84
N ASP A 589 22.49 3.90 -19.26
CA ASP A 589 21.54 4.96 -18.86
C ASP A 589 21.21 5.88 -20.03
N ARG A 590 22.05 5.92 -21.08
CA ARG A 590 21.90 6.81 -22.23
C ARG A 590 21.89 6.04 -23.53
N TRP A 591 20.83 6.25 -24.30
CA TRP A 591 20.61 5.60 -25.58
C TRP A 591 20.36 6.60 -26.69
N THR A 592 20.77 6.25 -27.89
CA THR A 592 20.53 7.06 -29.11
C THR A 592 19.65 6.29 -30.05
N LYS A 593 18.44 6.79 -30.30
CA LYS A 593 17.53 6.22 -31.31
C LYS A 593 18.06 6.51 -32.71
N LEU A 594 17.97 5.53 -33.62
CA LEU A 594 18.38 5.74 -34.99
C LEU A 594 17.51 6.78 -35.69
N PRO A 595 18.09 7.70 -36.47
CA PRO A 595 17.33 8.66 -37.25
C PRO A 595 16.41 8.01 -38.31
N SER A 596 16.75 6.79 -38.75
CA SER A 596 15.97 6.01 -39.71
C SER A 596 14.80 5.22 -39.08
N ASN A 597 14.54 5.37 -37.77
CA ASN A 597 13.38 4.73 -37.15
C ASN A 597 12.05 5.25 -37.76
N PRO A 598 11.02 4.39 -37.91
CA PRO A 598 11.06 2.94 -37.71
C PRO A 598 11.87 2.21 -38.78
N ILE A 599 12.75 1.30 -38.34
CA ILE A 599 13.55 0.49 -39.31
C ILE A 599 12.68 -0.50 -40.09
N ILE A 600 11.57 -0.93 -39.50
CA ILE A 600 10.47 -1.64 -40.17
C ILE A 600 9.15 -0.97 -39.76
N PRO A 601 8.50 -0.23 -40.66
CA PRO A 601 7.26 0.44 -40.33
C PRO A 601 6.09 -0.53 -40.14
N ASN A 602 5.07 -0.09 -39.43
CA ASN A 602 3.83 -0.84 -39.31
C ASN A 602 3.23 -1.14 -40.70
N PRO A 603 2.81 -2.38 -40.96
CA PRO A 603 2.27 -2.77 -42.28
C PRO A 603 0.98 -2.01 -42.59
N LYS A 604 0.85 -1.55 -43.83
CA LYS A 604 -0.33 -0.81 -44.34
C LYS A 604 -1.40 -1.71 -44.99
N GLY A 605 -1.27 -3.05 -44.81
CA GLY A 605 -2.30 -4.03 -45.14
C GLY A 605 -1.85 -5.21 -46.03
N LYS A 606 -1.05 -5.00 -47.07
CA LYS A 606 -0.66 -6.05 -48.03
C LYS A 606 0.68 -6.74 -47.72
N GLU A 607 1.38 -6.26 -46.74
CA GLU A 607 2.67 -6.82 -46.33
C GLU A 607 2.47 -8.21 -45.69
N PRO A 608 3.34 -9.18 -46.02
CA PRO A 608 3.20 -10.56 -45.55
C PRO A 608 3.67 -10.75 -44.09
N TYR A 609 3.91 -9.68 -43.37
CA TYR A 609 4.47 -9.71 -42.00
C TYR A 609 3.65 -8.80 -41.08
N ALA A 610 3.77 -9.04 -39.78
CA ALA A 610 3.43 -8.11 -38.71
C ALA A 610 4.69 -7.38 -38.25
N SER A 611 4.60 -6.08 -37.95
CA SER A 611 5.65 -5.38 -37.17
C SER A 611 5.26 -5.45 -35.71
N TRP A 612 5.59 -6.58 -35.06
CA TRP A 612 5.26 -6.86 -33.67
C TRP A 612 6.53 -7.07 -32.86
N ASP A 613 6.47 -7.56 -31.64
CA ASP A 613 7.59 -7.76 -30.73
C ASP A 613 8.80 -8.35 -31.44
N PRO A 614 9.95 -7.66 -31.46
CA PRO A 614 11.12 -8.13 -32.18
C PRO A 614 12.13 -8.84 -31.29
N HIS A 615 12.94 -9.71 -31.91
CA HIS A 615 14.19 -10.22 -31.34
C HIS A 615 15.30 -10.16 -32.38
N GLY A 616 16.39 -9.44 -32.08
CA GLY A 616 17.53 -9.26 -32.97
C GLY A 616 18.76 -10.02 -32.49
N TRP A 617 19.57 -10.55 -33.45
CA TRP A 617 20.87 -11.16 -33.17
C TRP A 617 21.86 -10.94 -34.32
N VAL A 618 23.09 -11.25 -34.05
CA VAL A 618 24.17 -11.21 -35.06
C VAL A 618 24.65 -12.63 -35.35
N GLU A 619 24.81 -12.99 -36.63
CA GLU A 619 25.39 -14.22 -37.06
C GLU A 619 26.40 -13.98 -38.21
N GLY A 620 27.70 -14.13 -37.93
CA GLY A 620 28.76 -13.68 -38.86
C GLY A 620 28.67 -12.16 -39.08
N ASP A 621 28.63 -11.74 -40.35
CA ASP A 621 28.48 -10.31 -40.71
C ASP A 621 27.03 -9.83 -40.92
N THR A 622 26.07 -10.71 -40.60
CA THR A 622 24.64 -10.42 -40.85
C THR A 622 23.88 -10.19 -39.55
N TYR A 623 23.11 -9.12 -39.50
CA TYR A 623 22.07 -8.96 -38.51
C TYR A 623 20.83 -9.72 -38.95
N TYR A 624 20.24 -10.44 -38.05
CA TYR A 624 18.93 -11.06 -38.19
C TYR A 624 17.96 -10.51 -37.18
N ALA A 625 16.68 -10.50 -37.53
CA ALA A 625 15.61 -10.22 -36.60
C ALA A 625 14.42 -11.14 -36.86
N LEU A 626 13.85 -11.65 -35.77
CA LEU A 626 12.56 -12.28 -35.69
C LEU A 626 11.55 -11.22 -35.26
N PHE A 627 10.45 -11.06 -35.97
CA PHE A 627 9.30 -10.28 -35.53
C PHE A 627 8.14 -11.21 -35.24
N GLY A 628 7.53 -11.03 -34.07
CA GLY A 628 6.38 -11.79 -33.66
C GLY A 628 5.22 -11.67 -34.65
N GLY A 629 4.27 -12.56 -34.56
CA GLY A 629 3.11 -12.58 -35.45
C GLY A 629 2.08 -13.62 -35.07
N ASN A 630 0.97 -13.59 -35.79
CA ASN A 630 -0.13 -14.55 -35.60
C ASN A 630 -0.47 -15.20 -36.94
N PRO A 631 -0.17 -16.50 -37.10
CA PRO A 631 -0.48 -17.23 -38.33
C PRO A 631 -1.96 -17.19 -38.71
N GLY A 632 -2.86 -17.24 -37.73
CA GLY A 632 -4.32 -17.19 -37.94
C GLY A 632 -4.81 -15.87 -38.53
N SER A 633 -4.05 -14.79 -38.39
CA SER A 633 -4.33 -13.50 -39.06
C SER A 633 -3.71 -13.40 -40.45
N GLY A 634 -3.03 -14.43 -40.95
CA GLY A 634 -2.28 -14.41 -42.22
C GLY A 634 -0.95 -13.64 -42.16
N LYS A 635 -0.49 -13.28 -40.94
CA LYS A 635 0.77 -12.58 -40.68
C LYS A 635 1.64 -13.39 -39.73
N PRO A 636 2.32 -14.45 -40.20
CA PRO A 636 3.13 -15.31 -39.36
C PRO A 636 4.36 -14.58 -38.79
N PRO A 637 4.99 -15.12 -37.75
CA PRO A 637 6.29 -14.66 -37.31
C PRO A 637 7.27 -14.64 -38.49
N SER A 638 8.07 -13.59 -38.60
CA SER A 638 8.79 -13.27 -39.80
C SER A 638 10.27 -13.01 -39.56
N THR A 639 11.13 -13.50 -40.48
CA THR A 639 12.56 -13.24 -40.49
C THR A 639 12.90 -12.01 -41.30
N PHE A 640 13.75 -11.17 -40.77
CA PHE A 640 14.39 -10.05 -41.45
C PHE A 640 15.90 -10.15 -41.33
N LYS A 641 16.64 -9.59 -42.26
CA LYS A 641 18.10 -9.49 -42.21
C LYS A 641 18.59 -8.15 -42.70
N ALA A 642 19.80 -7.80 -42.25
CA ALA A 642 20.49 -6.58 -42.66
C ALA A 642 22.02 -6.74 -42.56
N THR A 643 22.78 -5.98 -43.35
CA THR A 643 24.21 -5.83 -43.15
C THR A 643 24.58 -4.64 -42.26
N GLU A 644 23.70 -3.63 -42.19
CA GLU A 644 23.77 -2.46 -41.33
C GLU A 644 22.47 -2.31 -40.57
N LEU A 645 22.46 -1.55 -39.46
CA LEU A 645 21.30 -1.44 -38.57
C LEU A 645 20.05 -0.78 -39.19
N ASP A 646 20.16 -0.17 -40.33
CA ASP A 646 19.07 0.55 -41.06
C ASP A 646 18.64 -0.07 -42.37
N GLY A 647 19.29 -1.12 -42.82
CA GLY A 647 19.07 -1.73 -44.14
C GLY A 647 18.26 -3.05 -44.14
N TRP A 648 17.28 -3.18 -43.30
CA TRP A 648 16.55 -4.43 -43.08
C TRP A 648 15.68 -4.86 -44.27
N LYS A 649 15.73 -6.15 -44.59
CA LYS A 649 15.00 -6.78 -45.65
C LYS A 649 14.21 -7.98 -45.15
N TYR A 650 12.97 -8.10 -45.56
CA TYR A 650 12.14 -9.28 -45.33
C TYR A 650 12.75 -10.51 -46.01
N VAL A 651 12.86 -11.60 -45.28
CA VAL A 651 13.36 -12.90 -45.78
C VAL A 651 12.21 -13.87 -46.06
N GLY A 652 11.30 -14.01 -45.10
CA GLY A 652 10.19 -14.96 -45.18
C GLY A 652 9.62 -15.29 -43.80
N PRO A 653 8.72 -16.28 -43.71
CA PRO A 653 8.25 -16.82 -42.45
C PRO A 653 9.42 -17.34 -41.61
N PHE A 654 9.40 -17.09 -40.30
CA PHE A 654 10.43 -17.51 -39.39
C PHE A 654 10.43 -19.04 -39.17
N LEU A 655 9.25 -19.61 -38.89
CA LEU A 655 9.10 -21.05 -38.73
C LEU A 655 9.06 -21.75 -40.10
N HIS A 656 9.80 -22.85 -40.27
CA HIS A 656 9.72 -23.70 -41.46
C HIS A 656 8.35 -24.40 -41.52
N HIS A 657 7.83 -24.83 -40.37
CA HIS A 657 6.51 -25.46 -40.23
C HIS A 657 5.96 -25.21 -38.81
N GLU A 658 4.66 -25.34 -38.66
CA GLU A 658 4.01 -25.30 -37.35
C GLU A 658 4.08 -26.67 -36.68
N MET A 659 4.15 -26.69 -35.33
CA MET A 659 4.11 -27.92 -34.55
C MET A 659 2.66 -28.43 -34.42
N PRO A 660 2.45 -29.77 -34.42
CA PRO A 660 1.10 -30.36 -34.46
C PRO A 660 0.20 -30.00 -33.26
N ASP A 661 0.79 -29.67 -32.12
CA ASP A 661 0.09 -29.34 -30.87
C ASP A 661 -0.15 -27.83 -30.71
N VAL A 662 0.26 -27.00 -31.67
CA VAL A 662 0.07 -25.57 -31.70
C VAL A 662 -1.18 -25.25 -32.53
N ALA A 663 -2.15 -24.54 -31.95
CA ALA A 663 -3.36 -24.13 -32.66
C ALA A 663 -3.05 -23.00 -33.65
N ALA A 664 -3.76 -22.98 -34.78
CA ALA A 664 -3.53 -22.01 -35.87
C ALA A 664 -3.65 -20.53 -35.46
N ASN A 665 -4.31 -20.24 -34.35
CA ASN A 665 -4.48 -18.89 -33.82
C ASN A 665 -3.54 -18.56 -32.66
N GLU A 666 -2.57 -19.43 -32.34
CA GLU A 666 -1.56 -19.12 -31.35
C GLU A 666 -0.50 -18.19 -31.96
N ASP A 667 -0.40 -17.02 -31.36
CA ASP A 667 0.60 -16.03 -31.77
C ASP A 667 1.98 -16.33 -31.14
N ILE A 668 3.01 -15.74 -31.73
CA ILE A 668 4.34 -15.63 -31.13
C ILE A 668 4.54 -14.14 -30.79
N SER A 669 4.57 -13.84 -29.48
CA SER A 669 4.89 -12.53 -28.93
C SER A 669 5.99 -12.66 -27.86
N CYS A 670 6.65 -11.56 -27.52
CA CYS A 670 7.81 -11.52 -26.65
C CYS A 670 8.82 -12.64 -26.99
N PRO A 671 9.26 -12.76 -28.25
CA PRO A 671 10.15 -13.85 -28.64
C PRO A 671 11.57 -13.60 -28.12
N ASP A 672 12.20 -14.66 -27.60
CA ASP A 672 13.62 -14.68 -27.29
C ASP A 672 14.25 -15.92 -27.97
N PHE A 673 15.20 -15.69 -28.90
CA PHE A 673 15.75 -16.71 -29.77
C PHE A 673 17.27 -16.83 -29.63
N PHE A 674 17.74 -17.95 -29.07
CA PHE A 674 19.13 -18.08 -28.71
C PHE A 674 19.68 -19.49 -29.00
N LYS A 675 21.02 -19.62 -28.97
CA LYS A 675 21.74 -20.89 -29.04
C LYS A 675 21.85 -21.52 -27.68
N LEU A 676 21.53 -22.79 -27.55
CA LEU A 676 21.74 -23.58 -26.34
C LEU A 676 22.32 -24.97 -26.71
N GLY A 677 23.59 -25.22 -26.33
CA GLY A 677 24.30 -26.38 -26.79
C GLY A 677 24.46 -26.39 -28.32
N ASN A 678 24.00 -27.47 -28.96
CA ASN A 678 24.02 -27.62 -30.40
C ASN A 678 22.70 -27.28 -31.10
N LYS A 679 21.71 -26.78 -30.37
CA LYS A 679 20.39 -26.40 -30.87
C LYS A 679 20.14 -24.89 -30.77
N ARG A 680 19.08 -24.45 -31.43
CA ARG A 680 18.45 -23.16 -31.22
C ARG A 680 17.19 -23.36 -30.41
N VAL A 681 16.92 -22.39 -29.54
CA VAL A 681 15.72 -22.34 -28.71
C VAL A 681 15.01 -21.03 -28.98
N LEU A 682 13.70 -21.10 -29.16
CA LEU A 682 12.81 -19.97 -29.12
C LEU A 682 11.95 -20.10 -27.88
N VAL A 683 12.03 -19.16 -26.95
CA VAL A 683 11.01 -18.99 -25.91
C VAL A 683 10.12 -17.82 -26.28
N CYS A 684 8.83 -17.93 -26.03
CA CYS A 684 7.86 -16.91 -26.39
C CYS A 684 6.56 -17.08 -25.58
N ILE A 685 5.64 -16.18 -25.79
CA ILE A 685 4.26 -16.35 -25.31
C ILE A 685 3.31 -16.62 -26.47
N ALA A 686 2.17 -17.21 -26.13
CA ALA A 686 0.92 -17.04 -26.85
C ALA A 686 -0.11 -16.35 -25.93
N HIS A 687 -0.75 -15.28 -26.38
CA HIS A 687 -1.73 -14.57 -25.58
C HIS A 687 -2.84 -15.52 -25.08
N ASN A 688 -3.18 -15.38 -23.78
CA ASN A 688 -4.11 -16.25 -23.05
C ASN A 688 -3.68 -17.73 -22.86
N ARG A 689 -2.43 -18.06 -23.17
CA ARG A 689 -1.87 -19.43 -23.04
C ARG A 689 -0.54 -19.46 -22.29
N GLY A 690 0.06 -18.29 -21.97
CA GLY A 690 1.31 -18.17 -21.21
C GLY A 690 2.58 -18.53 -22.01
N ASN A 691 3.65 -18.82 -21.28
CA ASN A 691 4.96 -19.10 -21.84
C ASN A 691 5.05 -20.50 -22.47
N ARG A 692 5.82 -20.59 -23.54
CA ARG A 692 6.15 -21.82 -24.26
C ARG A 692 7.52 -21.73 -24.90
N TYR A 693 8.05 -22.86 -25.32
CA TYR A 693 9.32 -22.92 -26.05
C TYR A 693 9.29 -23.89 -27.21
N TYR A 694 10.18 -23.64 -28.17
CA TYR A 694 10.52 -24.52 -29.26
C TYR A 694 12.01 -24.81 -29.20
N VAL A 695 12.41 -26.03 -29.56
CA VAL A 695 13.81 -26.44 -29.79
C VAL A 695 13.94 -26.96 -31.20
N GLY A 696 15.00 -26.59 -31.90
CA GLY A 696 15.20 -26.99 -33.27
C GLY A 696 16.53 -26.50 -33.85
N GLU A 697 16.55 -26.33 -35.15
CA GLU A 697 17.76 -25.97 -35.89
C GLU A 697 17.51 -24.70 -36.73
N TRP A 698 18.51 -23.82 -36.80
CA TRP A 698 18.51 -22.68 -37.71
C TRP A 698 19.17 -23.09 -39.02
N LYS A 699 18.38 -23.22 -40.10
CA LYS A 699 18.83 -23.67 -41.43
C LYS A 699 18.17 -22.82 -42.53
N ASN A 700 18.98 -22.39 -43.52
CA ASN A 700 18.48 -21.63 -44.68
C ASN A 700 17.65 -20.40 -44.28
N GLU A 701 18.10 -19.70 -43.25
CA GLU A 701 17.41 -18.47 -42.72
C GLU A 701 16.00 -18.72 -42.18
N GLN A 702 15.69 -19.96 -41.81
CA GLN A 702 14.46 -20.38 -41.16
C GLN A 702 14.76 -21.21 -39.92
N PHE A 703 13.87 -21.15 -38.95
CA PHE A 703 13.91 -22.04 -37.81
C PHE A 703 13.09 -23.30 -38.07
N VAL A 704 13.71 -24.45 -37.97
CA VAL A 704 13.11 -25.77 -38.16
C VAL A 704 12.85 -26.35 -36.76
N PRO A 705 11.64 -26.25 -36.21
CA PRO A 705 11.32 -26.74 -34.88
C PRO A 705 11.24 -28.28 -34.88
N GLU A 706 11.75 -28.90 -33.81
CA GLU A 706 11.72 -30.35 -33.55
C GLU A 706 10.88 -30.68 -32.32
N VAL A 707 10.88 -29.79 -31.34
CA VAL A 707 10.17 -29.93 -30.07
C VAL A 707 9.41 -28.65 -29.77
N HIS A 708 8.18 -28.79 -29.29
CA HIS A 708 7.41 -27.71 -28.69
C HIS A 708 6.85 -28.15 -27.34
N GLU A 709 6.93 -27.30 -26.33
CA GLU A 709 6.40 -27.55 -25.00
C GLU A 709 5.94 -26.24 -24.35
N ARG A 710 5.04 -26.35 -23.40
CA ARG A 710 4.57 -25.21 -22.61
C ARG A 710 5.38 -25.05 -21.32
N MET A 711 5.43 -23.82 -20.81
CA MET A 711 6.04 -23.46 -19.53
C MET A 711 4.99 -22.94 -18.53
N SER A 712 3.76 -22.76 -18.97
CA SER A 712 2.55 -22.54 -18.18
C SER A 712 1.37 -23.23 -18.87
N TRP A 713 0.38 -23.73 -18.10
CA TRP A 713 -0.63 -24.66 -18.63
C TRP A 713 -2.05 -24.20 -18.39
N VAL A 714 -2.28 -23.24 -17.50
CA VAL A 714 -3.63 -22.82 -17.08
C VAL A 714 -3.98 -21.42 -17.57
N ASP A 715 -3.06 -20.49 -17.46
CA ASP A 715 -3.25 -19.08 -17.80
C ASP A 715 -1.90 -18.34 -17.97
N ASN A 716 -1.96 -17.03 -18.00
CA ASN A 716 -0.80 -16.13 -18.15
C ASN A 716 -0.04 -15.87 -16.84
N THR A 717 -0.14 -16.69 -15.80
CA THR A 717 0.55 -16.41 -14.53
C THR A 717 2.08 -16.32 -14.72
N TYR A 718 2.66 -17.11 -15.63
CA TYR A 718 4.04 -16.97 -16.05
C TYR A 718 4.09 -16.50 -17.50
N PHE A 719 4.64 -15.30 -17.76
CA PHE A 719 4.46 -14.59 -19.01
C PHE A 719 5.73 -13.85 -19.43
N ALA A 720 5.84 -13.46 -20.72
CA ALA A 720 6.90 -12.66 -21.33
C ALA A 720 8.31 -13.11 -20.91
N PRO A 721 8.82 -14.20 -21.44
CA PRO A 721 10.14 -14.72 -21.11
C PRO A 721 11.24 -13.88 -21.76
N GLU A 722 12.30 -13.59 -21.00
CA GLU A 722 13.49 -12.87 -21.47
C GLU A 722 14.73 -13.53 -20.89
N SER A 723 15.77 -13.74 -21.69
CA SER A 723 17.00 -14.41 -21.22
C SER A 723 18.28 -13.74 -21.69
N LEU A 724 19.36 -14.00 -20.96
CA LEU A 724 20.71 -13.61 -21.36
C LEU A 724 21.70 -14.78 -21.22
N GLU A 725 22.80 -14.71 -21.95
CA GLU A 725 23.97 -15.56 -21.72
C GLU A 725 24.90 -14.88 -20.71
N ALA A 726 25.10 -15.53 -19.58
CA ALA A 726 26.00 -15.07 -18.53
C ALA A 726 27.48 -15.31 -18.94
N PRO A 727 28.46 -14.58 -18.34
CA PRO A 727 29.88 -14.74 -18.66
C PRO A 727 30.43 -16.15 -18.45
N ASP A 728 29.81 -16.94 -17.60
CA ASP A 728 30.17 -18.34 -17.32
C ASP A 728 29.49 -19.34 -18.27
N GLY A 729 28.79 -18.84 -19.30
CA GLY A 729 28.11 -19.65 -20.32
C GLY A 729 26.75 -20.17 -19.91
N ARG A 730 26.23 -19.82 -18.73
CA ARG A 730 24.85 -20.15 -18.36
C ARG A 730 23.86 -19.30 -19.16
N ARG A 731 22.78 -19.91 -19.64
CA ARG A 731 21.62 -19.17 -20.14
C ARG A 731 20.65 -18.96 -18.97
N ILE A 732 20.38 -17.72 -18.60
CA ILE A 732 19.54 -17.32 -17.48
C ILE A 732 18.27 -16.69 -18.01
N LEU A 733 17.11 -17.23 -17.57
CA LEU A 733 15.79 -16.82 -18.00
C LEU A 733 15.02 -16.17 -16.85
N TRP A 734 14.31 -15.10 -17.15
CA TRP A 734 13.25 -14.50 -16.34
C TRP A 734 11.90 -14.64 -17.02
N GLY A 735 10.84 -14.35 -16.31
CA GLY A 735 9.50 -14.15 -16.82
C GLY A 735 8.70 -13.30 -15.85
N TRP A 736 7.74 -12.58 -16.38
CA TRP A 736 6.82 -11.79 -15.57
C TRP A 736 5.81 -12.69 -14.86
N ILE A 737 5.62 -12.49 -13.56
CA ILE A 737 4.53 -13.10 -12.79
C ILE A 737 3.33 -12.17 -12.88
N PHE A 738 2.31 -12.57 -13.61
CA PHE A 738 1.12 -11.77 -13.85
C PHE A 738 0.33 -11.55 -12.54
N ASP A 739 0.12 -10.29 -12.17
CA ASP A 739 -0.66 -9.92 -10.99
C ASP A 739 -2.15 -9.93 -11.33
N GLN A 740 -2.88 -10.90 -10.78
CA GLN A 740 -4.30 -11.12 -11.04
C GLN A 740 -5.23 -10.30 -10.13
N ARG A 741 -4.69 -9.52 -9.19
CA ARG A 741 -5.49 -8.62 -8.35
C ARG A 741 -6.17 -7.57 -9.20
N SER A 742 -7.24 -6.97 -8.67
CA SER A 742 -7.94 -5.85 -9.34
C SER A 742 -7.00 -4.65 -9.52
N GLY A 743 -7.28 -3.80 -10.50
CA GLY A 743 -6.53 -2.55 -10.69
C GLY A 743 -6.58 -1.64 -9.45
N GLU A 744 -7.69 -1.68 -8.71
CA GLU A 744 -7.87 -0.96 -7.46
C GLU A 744 -6.95 -1.50 -6.36
N THR A 745 -6.92 -2.82 -6.16
CA THR A 745 -6.05 -3.47 -5.18
C THR A 745 -4.57 -3.19 -5.47
N LYS A 746 -4.14 -3.27 -6.75
CA LYS A 746 -2.76 -2.94 -7.15
C LYS A 746 -2.41 -1.49 -6.84
N ARG A 747 -3.32 -0.55 -7.11
CA ARG A 747 -3.13 0.86 -6.79
C ARG A 747 -3.06 1.09 -5.28
N ALA A 748 -3.94 0.45 -4.51
CA ALA A 748 -3.93 0.54 -3.05
C ALA A 748 -2.67 -0.06 -2.43
N SER A 749 -2.15 -1.17 -2.97
CA SER A 749 -0.89 -1.78 -2.52
C SER A 749 0.33 -0.92 -2.85
N GLY A 750 0.25 -0.08 -3.90
CA GLY A 750 1.37 0.73 -4.38
C GLY A 750 2.46 -0.08 -5.09
N TRP A 751 2.17 -1.32 -5.51
CA TRP A 751 3.08 -2.14 -6.28
C TRP A 751 2.31 -3.11 -7.19
N SER A 752 2.95 -3.47 -8.28
CA SER A 752 2.48 -4.47 -9.23
C SER A 752 3.66 -4.90 -10.11
N GLY A 753 3.66 -6.15 -10.54
CA GLY A 753 4.72 -6.68 -11.37
C GLY A 753 5.93 -7.15 -10.58
N GLU A 754 6.18 -8.42 -10.66
CA GLU A 754 7.40 -9.06 -10.19
C GLU A 754 7.86 -10.10 -11.19
N LEU A 755 9.11 -10.47 -11.07
CA LEU A 755 9.73 -11.47 -11.90
C LEU A 755 9.82 -12.81 -11.15
N ALA A 756 9.59 -13.90 -11.89
CA ALA A 756 9.92 -15.24 -11.44
C ALA A 756 11.42 -15.33 -11.09
N LEU A 757 11.78 -16.26 -10.22
CA LEU A 757 13.17 -16.47 -9.86
C LEU A 757 13.99 -16.75 -11.13
N PRO A 758 15.20 -16.17 -11.25
CA PRO A 758 16.08 -16.43 -12.37
C PRO A 758 16.37 -17.93 -12.48
N ARG A 759 16.23 -18.48 -13.69
CA ARG A 759 16.39 -19.92 -13.98
C ARG A 759 17.54 -20.17 -14.92
N VAL A 760 18.36 -21.15 -14.63
CA VAL A 760 19.34 -21.68 -15.60
C VAL A 760 18.64 -22.65 -16.52
N LEU A 761 18.78 -22.42 -17.82
CA LEU A 761 18.29 -23.33 -18.86
C LEU A 761 19.41 -24.26 -19.34
N THR A 762 19.07 -25.55 -19.52
CA THR A 762 19.91 -26.54 -20.18
C THR A 762 19.04 -27.44 -21.07
N LEU A 763 19.65 -28.17 -22.00
CA LEU A 763 18.97 -29.19 -22.80
C LEU A 763 19.19 -30.58 -22.20
N GLY A 764 18.13 -31.38 -22.13
CA GLY A 764 18.22 -32.81 -21.85
C GLY A 764 18.57 -33.59 -23.12
N ASP A 765 18.90 -34.88 -22.97
CA ASP A 765 19.17 -35.80 -24.08
C ASP A 765 17.96 -35.97 -25.05
N ASP A 766 16.77 -35.60 -24.58
CA ASP A 766 15.52 -35.62 -25.33
C ASP A 766 15.23 -34.29 -26.05
N ASN A 767 16.20 -33.40 -26.12
CA ASN A 767 16.10 -32.04 -26.65
C ASN A 767 15.02 -31.16 -25.96
N ARG A 768 14.55 -31.51 -24.75
CA ARG A 768 13.64 -30.67 -23.96
C ARG A 768 14.43 -29.80 -23.00
N LEU A 769 13.90 -28.56 -22.76
CA LEU A 769 14.48 -27.66 -21.77
C LEU A 769 14.40 -28.27 -20.36
N ARG A 770 15.47 -28.05 -19.62
CA ARG A 770 15.59 -28.30 -18.20
C ARG A 770 15.71 -26.95 -17.50
N GLN A 771 15.07 -26.80 -16.36
CA GLN A 771 14.99 -25.58 -15.62
C GLN A 771 15.40 -25.83 -14.18
N LYS A 772 16.33 -25.02 -13.68
CA LYS A 772 16.70 -25.01 -12.27
C LYS A 772 16.93 -23.57 -11.79
N PRO A 773 16.65 -23.26 -10.53
CA PRO A 773 16.93 -21.93 -10.01
C PRO A 773 18.44 -21.68 -9.97
N ILE A 774 18.85 -20.40 -10.06
CA ILE A 774 20.27 -20.04 -9.95
C ILE A 774 20.82 -20.37 -8.56
N GLU A 775 22.11 -20.69 -8.48
CA GLU A 775 22.76 -21.07 -7.22
C GLU A 775 22.95 -19.86 -6.27
N GLU A 776 23.00 -18.65 -6.81
CA GLU A 776 23.15 -17.40 -6.07
C GLU A 776 22.06 -17.20 -5.03
N LEU A 777 20.84 -17.73 -5.25
CA LEU A 777 19.73 -17.69 -4.29
C LEU A 777 20.08 -18.29 -2.93
N ARG A 778 21.04 -19.23 -2.88
CA ARG A 778 21.49 -19.82 -1.61
C ARG A 778 22.12 -18.81 -0.66
N ARG A 779 22.57 -17.65 -1.15
CA ARG A 779 23.12 -16.58 -0.32
C ARG A 779 22.05 -15.93 0.58
N LEU A 780 20.78 -16.06 0.23
CA LEU A 780 19.66 -15.54 1.01
C LEU A 780 19.26 -16.48 2.16
N ARG A 781 19.76 -17.72 2.17
CA ARG A 781 19.37 -18.74 3.15
C ARG A 781 19.93 -18.45 4.54
N HIS A 782 19.09 -18.58 5.56
CA HIS A 782 19.49 -18.58 6.97
C HIS A 782 18.57 -19.49 7.80
N ASN A 783 18.92 -19.79 9.04
CA ASN A 783 18.13 -20.61 9.98
C ASN A 783 17.74 -21.98 9.43
N GLU A 784 18.73 -22.77 8.93
CA GLU A 784 18.48 -24.11 8.38
C GLU A 784 17.77 -25.01 9.42
N GLN A 785 16.70 -25.66 8.97
CA GLN A 785 16.01 -26.73 9.67
C GLN A 785 16.07 -28.00 8.82
N THR A 786 16.39 -29.13 9.44
CA THR A 786 16.45 -30.41 8.74
C THR A 786 15.63 -31.47 9.45
N GLN A 787 14.84 -32.24 8.70
CA GLN A 787 14.16 -33.45 9.16
C GLN A 787 14.43 -34.58 8.18
N GLN A 788 14.55 -35.81 8.69
CA GLN A 788 14.92 -37.01 7.88
C GLN A 788 14.05 -38.20 8.22
N ASN A 789 13.97 -39.14 7.25
CA ASN A 789 13.33 -40.44 7.41
C ASN A 789 11.87 -40.37 7.90
N ILE A 790 11.07 -39.52 7.29
CA ILE A 790 9.66 -39.36 7.62
C ILE A 790 8.85 -40.38 6.80
N ALA A 791 8.25 -41.35 7.47
CA ALA A 791 7.31 -42.28 6.84
C ALA A 791 5.91 -41.63 6.80
N VAL A 792 5.34 -41.53 5.62
CA VAL A 792 4.00 -40.97 5.41
C VAL A 792 3.08 -42.14 5.00
N ALA A 793 2.21 -42.56 5.90
CA ALA A 793 1.25 -43.63 5.61
C ALA A 793 0.23 -43.18 4.55
N ALA A 794 -0.44 -44.14 3.89
CA ALA A 794 -1.49 -43.85 2.90
C ALA A 794 -2.59 -42.94 3.49
N ASP A 795 -2.96 -41.92 2.75
CA ASP A 795 -4.01 -40.95 3.08
C ASP A 795 -3.73 -40.20 4.41
N LYS A 796 -2.45 -39.95 4.68
CA LYS A 796 -1.99 -39.21 5.86
C LYS A 796 -1.16 -37.97 5.49
N GLU A 797 -1.20 -37.04 6.44
CA GLU A 797 -0.40 -35.82 6.46
C GLU A 797 0.44 -35.76 7.74
N ILE A 798 1.66 -35.30 7.62
CA ILE A 798 2.59 -35.10 8.74
C ILE A 798 3.03 -33.64 8.78
N VAL A 799 2.66 -32.92 9.82
CA VAL A 799 3.04 -31.53 10.06
C VAL A 799 4.51 -31.47 10.44
N LEU A 800 5.26 -30.60 9.77
CA LEU A 800 6.67 -30.35 10.06
C LEU A 800 6.80 -29.22 11.10
N SER A 801 6.55 -29.53 12.37
CA SER A 801 6.36 -28.52 13.46
C SER A 801 7.54 -27.56 13.67
N LYS A 802 8.74 -27.88 13.18
CA LYS A 802 9.92 -27.00 13.24
C LYS A 802 10.10 -26.12 12.00
N ILE A 803 9.24 -26.28 11.00
CA ILE A 803 9.32 -25.58 9.72
C ILE A 803 8.04 -24.78 9.53
N ALA A 804 8.16 -23.49 9.49
CA ALA A 804 7.05 -22.59 9.27
C ALA A 804 7.56 -21.27 8.63
N GLY A 805 6.70 -20.63 7.87
CA GLY A 805 6.98 -19.32 7.29
C GLY A 805 6.34 -19.12 5.93
N ASN A 806 6.25 -17.86 5.52
CA ASN A 806 5.78 -17.43 4.21
C ASN A 806 6.90 -16.80 3.35
N THR A 807 8.16 -16.86 3.82
CA THR A 807 9.36 -16.38 3.13
C THR A 807 10.45 -17.41 3.34
N ILE A 808 10.29 -18.57 2.68
CA ILE A 808 11.09 -19.76 2.91
C ILE A 808 11.47 -20.46 1.61
N GLU A 809 12.57 -21.20 1.65
CA GLU A 809 12.93 -22.21 0.66
C GLU A 809 12.93 -23.59 1.32
N LEU A 810 12.44 -24.58 0.57
CA LEU A 810 12.34 -25.98 0.99
C LEU A 810 13.02 -26.89 -0.06
N GLU A 811 13.91 -27.77 0.37
CA GLU A 811 14.46 -28.84 -0.46
C GLU A 811 13.98 -30.19 0.08
N LEU A 812 13.31 -30.98 -0.74
CA LEU A 812 12.79 -32.30 -0.37
C LEU A 812 13.36 -33.39 -1.24
N GLN A 813 13.61 -34.55 -0.63
CA GLN A 813 13.91 -35.82 -1.31
C GLN A 813 12.87 -36.85 -0.89
N ILE A 814 12.06 -37.30 -1.84
CA ILE A 814 10.89 -38.14 -1.58
C ILE A 814 11.01 -39.44 -2.37
N GLU A 815 10.82 -40.59 -1.73
CA GLU A 815 10.52 -41.88 -2.36
C GLU A 815 9.01 -42.00 -2.49
N PRO A 816 8.43 -41.93 -3.69
CA PRO A 816 6.97 -41.97 -3.84
C PRO A 816 6.33 -43.29 -3.42
N GLN A 817 7.12 -44.38 -3.43
CA GLN A 817 6.66 -45.78 -3.18
C GLN A 817 5.42 -46.12 -4.02
N ASP A 818 4.27 -46.39 -3.35
CA ASP A 818 2.99 -46.73 -4.00
C ASP A 818 1.98 -45.54 -3.95
N ALA A 819 2.38 -44.38 -3.44
CA ALA A 819 1.55 -43.21 -3.40
C ALA A 819 1.14 -42.75 -4.81
N LYS A 820 -0.16 -42.54 -5.02
CA LYS A 820 -0.70 -41.93 -6.24
C LYS A 820 -0.40 -40.43 -6.29
N GLN A 821 -0.42 -39.77 -5.14
CA GLN A 821 -0.07 -38.36 -4.98
C GLN A 821 0.82 -38.18 -3.76
N VAL A 822 1.94 -37.51 -3.92
CA VAL A 822 2.88 -37.23 -2.83
C VAL A 822 3.49 -35.83 -2.98
N GLY A 823 3.60 -35.09 -1.87
CA GLY A 823 4.17 -33.77 -1.91
C GLY A 823 4.13 -33.04 -0.57
N ILE A 824 4.04 -31.72 -0.67
CA ILE A 824 4.12 -30.81 0.46
C ILE A 824 2.95 -29.81 0.40
N LYS A 825 2.47 -29.40 1.57
CA LYS A 825 1.58 -28.28 1.74
C LYS A 825 2.37 -27.13 2.37
N VAL A 826 2.19 -25.95 1.86
CA VAL A 826 2.79 -24.70 2.34
C VAL A 826 1.70 -23.65 2.54
N CYS A 827 2.00 -22.56 3.22
CA CYS A 827 1.02 -21.53 3.58
C CYS A 827 -0.25 -22.14 4.19
N ARG A 828 -0.05 -23.11 5.08
CA ARG A 828 -1.11 -23.90 5.67
C ARG A 828 -1.55 -23.30 7.01
N SER A 829 -2.82 -22.92 7.15
CA SER A 829 -3.40 -22.56 8.45
C SER A 829 -3.55 -23.77 9.37
N PRO A 830 -3.59 -23.60 10.70
CA PRO A 830 -3.74 -24.73 11.65
C PRO A 830 -4.96 -25.62 11.40
N ASP A 831 -6.04 -25.02 10.94
CA ASP A 831 -7.35 -25.64 10.70
C ASP A 831 -7.61 -26.05 9.23
N HIS A 832 -6.63 -25.87 8.34
CA HIS A 832 -6.72 -26.14 6.90
C HIS A 832 -7.71 -25.29 6.10
N GLU A 833 -8.11 -24.14 6.61
CA GLU A 833 -8.91 -23.20 5.83
C GLU A 833 -8.10 -22.62 4.68
N GLU A 834 -6.80 -22.34 4.91
CA GLU A 834 -5.86 -21.96 3.86
C GLU A 834 -4.74 -22.99 3.77
N GLU A 835 -4.42 -23.44 2.55
CA GLU A 835 -3.29 -24.30 2.23
C GLU A 835 -3.00 -24.27 0.73
N THR A 836 -1.72 -24.34 0.35
CA THR A 836 -1.26 -24.49 -1.03
C THR A 836 -0.54 -25.81 -1.16
N LEU A 837 -0.93 -26.64 -2.14
CA LEU A 837 -0.36 -27.97 -2.34
C LEU A 837 0.63 -27.99 -3.51
N VAL A 838 1.81 -28.55 -3.29
CA VAL A 838 2.82 -28.85 -4.32
C VAL A 838 3.05 -30.35 -4.30
N PHE A 839 2.71 -31.06 -5.39
CA PHE A 839 2.78 -32.51 -5.39
C PHE A 839 3.01 -33.13 -6.77
N TYR A 840 3.52 -34.32 -6.75
CA TYR A 840 3.59 -35.21 -7.90
C TYR A 840 2.34 -36.10 -7.95
N ASP A 841 1.67 -36.11 -9.09
CA ASP A 841 0.56 -37.02 -9.40
C ASP A 841 1.09 -38.12 -10.32
N ALA A 842 1.25 -39.35 -9.76
CA ALA A 842 1.85 -40.46 -10.44
C ALA A 842 0.93 -41.06 -11.55
N ALA A 843 -0.40 -40.92 -11.39
CA ALA A 843 -1.35 -41.40 -12.38
C ALA A 843 -1.36 -40.51 -13.64
N GLU A 844 -1.29 -39.20 -13.44
CA GLU A 844 -1.26 -38.24 -14.54
C GLU A 844 0.15 -37.92 -15.02
N GLN A 845 1.20 -38.38 -14.31
CA GLN A 845 2.60 -38.01 -14.54
C GLN A 845 2.79 -36.49 -14.64
N LYS A 846 2.34 -35.79 -13.63
CA LYS A 846 2.40 -34.33 -13.55
C LYS A 846 2.90 -33.81 -12.20
N LEU A 847 3.69 -32.76 -12.25
CA LEU A 847 3.91 -31.87 -11.12
C LEU A 847 2.72 -30.93 -11.03
N LYS A 848 2.05 -30.90 -9.90
CA LYS A 848 0.87 -30.04 -9.67
C LYS A 848 1.12 -29.03 -8.56
N LEU A 849 0.64 -27.82 -8.80
CA LEU A 849 0.56 -26.73 -7.83
C LEU A 849 -0.92 -26.33 -7.72
N ASP A 850 -1.56 -26.72 -6.60
CA ASP A 850 -2.98 -26.51 -6.36
C ASP A 850 -3.20 -25.32 -5.42
N THR A 851 -3.88 -24.29 -5.93
CA THR A 851 -4.18 -23.05 -5.21
C THR A 851 -5.65 -22.92 -4.84
N ASN A 852 -6.47 -23.97 -4.93
CA ASN A 852 -7.90 -23.88 -4.66
C ASN A 852 -8.25 -23.43 -3.24
N LYS A 853 -7.35 -23.70 -2.28
CA LYS A 853 -7.47 -23.28 -0.88
C LYS A 853 -6.36 -22.31 -0.44
N SER A 854 -5.67 -21.65 -1.35
CA SER A 854 -4.53 -20.79 -1.00
C SER A 854 -4.93 -19.44 -0.40
N SER A 855 -6.21 -19.11 -0.37
CA SER A 855 -6.73 -17.84 0.13
C SER A 855 -8.20 -17.94 0.51
N LEU A 856 -8.59 -17.27 1.57
CA LEU A 856 -10.00 -17.05 1.93
C LEU A 856 -10.66 -15.97 1.06
N ALA A 857 -9.86 -15.11 0.41
CA ALA A 857 -10.38 -14.10 -0.51
C ALA A 857 -10.91 -14.74 -1.81
N GLU A 858 -11.84 -14.04 -2.47
CA GLU A 858 -12.25 -14.38 -3.83
C GLU A 858 -11.07 -14.13 -4.80
N GLY A 859 -10.95 -14.97 -5.83
CA GLY A 859 -9.90 -14.83 -6.84
C GLY A 859 -9.70 -16.11 -7.65
N PRO A 860 -8.86 -16.08 -8.67
CA PRO A 860 -8.59 -17.24 -9.48
C PRO A 860 -7.88 -18.32 -8.66
N LYS A 861 -8.61 -19.39 -8.36
CA LYS A 861 -8.12 -20.58 -7.67
C LYS A 861 -8.03 -21.69 -8.70
N LYS A 862 -6.81 -22.15 -9.00
CA LYS A 862 -6.53 -23.04 -10.12
C LYS A 862 -5.47 -24.08 -9.75
N ILE A 863 -5.40 -25.13 -10.55
CA ILE A 863 -4.34 -26.13 -10.46
C ILE A 863 -3.42 -25.99 -11.67
N GLU A 864 -2.19 -25.57 -11.44
CA GLU A 864 -1.12 -25.64 -12.45
C GLU A 864 -0.66 -27.09 -12.54
N ALA A 865 -0.59 -27.66 -13.74
CA ALA A 865 -0.34 -29.08 -13.94
C ALA A 865 0.70 -29.31 -15.05
N ALA A 866 1.97 -29.28 -14.65
CA ALA A 866 3.13 -29.42 -15.53
C ALA A 866 3.42 -30.88 -15.85
N PRO A 867 3.59 -31.30 -17.12
CA PRO A 867 4.03 -32.65 -17.47
C PRO A 867 5.35 -32.98 -16.78
N PHE A 868 5.38 -34.09 -16.02
CA PHE A 868 6.56 -34.49 -15.27
C PHE A 868 6.45 -35.98 -14.93
N ALA A 869 7.32 -36.79 -15.50
CA ALA A 869 7.39 -38.22 -15.25
C ALA A 869 8.65 -38.60 -14.46
N LEU A 870 8.50 -39.38 -13.40
CA LEU A 870 9.61 -40.02 -12.70
C LEU A 870 9.98 -41.37 -13.38
N LYS A 871 11.26 -41.63 -13.47
CA LYS A 871 11.77 -42.97 -13.89
C LYS A 871 11.52 -43.99 -12.76
N PRO A 872 11.39 -45.26 -13.05
CA PRO A 872 11.30 -46.30 -12.03
C PRO A 872 12.46 -46.21 -11.02
N GLY A 873 12.13 -46.10 -9.73
CA GLY A 873 13.12 -45.97 -8.65
C GLY A 873 13.76 -44.58 -8.50
N GLU A 874 13.39 -43.60 -9.31
CA GLU A 874 13.89 -42.25 -9.19
C GLU A 874 13.24 -41.53 -7.99
N LEU A 875 14.06 -40.78 -7.25
CA LEU A 875 13.55 -39.91 -6.19
C LEU A 875 12.87 -38.69 -6.80
N LEU A 876 11.78 -38.26 -6.21
CA LEU A 876 11.25 -36.95 -6.43
C LEU A 876 12.05 -35.94 -5.59
N THR A 877 12.76 -35.03 -6.26
CA THR A 877 13.41 -33.89 -5.60
C THR A 877 12.65 -32.64 -5.90
N LEU A 878 12.22 -31.92 -4.86
CA LEU A 878 11.53 -30.64 -4.99
C LEU A 878 12.36 -29.55 -4.35
N ARG A 879 12.51 -28.43 -5.05
CA ARG A 879 12.87 -27.14 -4.45
C ARG A 879 11.65 -26.25 -4.55
N VAL A 880 11.10 -25.85 -3.39
CA VAL A 880 9.89 -25.03 -3.28
C VAL A 880 10.26 -23.71 -2.66
N PHE A 881 9.95 -22.64 -3.34
CA PHE A 881 10.14 -21.26 -2.90
C PHE A 881 8.78 -20.67 -2.57
N VAL A 882 8.63 -20.21 -1.34
CA VAL A 882 7.44 -19.48 -0.87
C VAL A 882 7.86 -18.08 -0.54
N ASP A 883 7.24 -17.10 -1.18
CA ASP A 883 7.53 -15.69 -0.95
C ASP A 883 6.23 -14.89 -0.89
N ARG A 884 5.60 -14.94 0.28
CA ARG A 884 4.35 -14.25 0.61
C ARG A 884 3.20 -14.56 -0.37
N SER A 885 3.19 -13.92 -1.55
CA SER A 885 2.14 -14.09 -2.55
C SER A 885 2.55 -14.95 -3.74
N VAL A 886 3.70 -15.59 -3.70
CA VAL A 886 4.21 -16.44 -4.78
C VAL A 886 4.64 -17.79 -4.24
N VAL A 887 4.28 -18.86 -4.94
CA VAL A 887 4.87 -20.20 -4.77
C VAL A 887 5.46 -20.62 -6.11
N GLU A 888 6.76 -20.95 -6.11
CA GLU A 888 7.49 -21.44 -7.25
C GLU A 888 8.16 -22.76 -6.89
N VAL A 889 8.06 -23.77 -7.78
CA VAL A 889 8.61 -25.10 -7.54
C VAL A 889 9.43 -25.58 -8.72
N PHE A 890 10.56 -26.22 -8.40
CA PHE A 890 11.42 -26.93 -9.36
C PHE A 890 11.49 -28.41 -8.96
N ALA A 891 11.20 -29.28 -9.91
CA ALA A 891 11.23 -30.73 -9.72
C ALA A 891 12.36 -31.37 -10.52
N ASN A 892 13.28 -32.07 -9.82
CA ASN A 892 14.42 -32.81 -10.36
C ASN A 892 15.30 -32.02 -11.35
N ASP A 893 15.40 -30.71 -11.21
CA ASP A 893 16.03 -29.77 -12.16
C ASP A 893 15.53 -29.94 -13.61
N ARG A 894 14.33 -30.46 -13.80
CA ARG A 894 13.72 -30.75 -15.11
C ARG A 894 12.50 -29.90 -15.41
N GLN A 895 11.63 -29.74 -14.45
CA GLN A 895 10.36 -29.01 -14.63
C GLN A 895 10.20 -27.95 -13.56
N ALA A 896 9.52 -26.87 -13.92
CA ALA A 896 9.15 -25.82 -12.99
C ALA A 896 7.66 -25.46 -13.15
N ALA A 897 7.05 -25.03 -12.06
CA ALA A 897 5.71 -24.46 -12.04
C ALA A 897 5.65 -23.32 -11.02
N LEU A 898 4.80 -22.34 -11.25
CA LEU A 898 4.58 -21.23 -10.32
C LEU A 898 3.13 -20.77 -10.31
N ARG A 899 2.70 -20.25 -9.17
CA ARG A 899 1.37 -19.64 -9.01
C ARG A 899 1.41 -18.46 -8.05
N ARG A 900 0.53 -17.49 -8.31
CA ARG A 900 0.16 -16.48 -7.34
C ARG A 900 -0.76 -17.07 -6.28
N ILE A 901 -0.53 -16.67 -5.04
CA ILE A 901 -1.37 -16.97 -3.88
C ILE A 901 -1.57 -15.67 -3.08
N TYR A 902 -2.64 -15.59 -2.31
CA TYR A 902 -2.89 -14.41 -1.46
C TYR A 902 -3.46 -14.88 -0.12
N PRO A 903 -2.65 -15.52 0.75
CA PRO A 903 -3.12 -15.95 2.06
C PRO A 903 -3.60 -14.75 2.88
N MET A 904 -4.79 -14.84 3.44
CA MET A 904 -5.41 -13.75 4.22
C MET A 904 -5.10 -13.86 5.71
N ARG A 905 -4.79 -15.06 6.18
CA ARG A 905 -4.53 -15.32 7.58
C ARG A 905 -3.05 -15.17 7.91
N SER A 906 -2.73 -14.46 8.98
CA SER A 906 -1.36 -14.30 9.47
C SER A 906 -0.75 -15.59 10.03
N ASP A 907 -1.56 -16.60 10.37
CA ASP A 907 -1.14 -17.91 10.86
C ASP A 907 -1.06 -19.00 9.76
N SER A 908 -1.28 -18.65 8.49
CA SER A 908 -1.07 -19.54 7.33
C SER A 908 0.43 -19.68 7.03
N LEU A 909 1.18 -20.19 8.02
CA LEU A 909 2.64 -20.33 7.97
C LEU A 909 3.09 -21.82 8.03
N GLY A 910 2.16 -22.75 8.26
CA GLY A 910 2.45 -24.15 8.48
C GLY A 910 2.94 -24.86 7.21
N VAL A 911 3.77 -25.89 7.43
CA VAL A 911 4.29 -26.77 6.41
C VAL A 911 4.02 -28.22 6.81
N SER A 912 3.56 -29.04 5.86
CA SER A 912 3.35 -30.48 6.07
C SER A 912 3.66 -31.29 4.83
N VAL A 913 4.01 -32.56 4.99
CA VAL A 913 4.15 -33.52 3.90
C VAL A 913 2.96 -34.47 3.89
N PHE A 914 2.52 -34.91 2.72
CA PHE A 914 1.36 -35.80 2.59
C PHE A 914 1.56 -36.88 1.52
N ALA A 915 0.82 -37.97 1.63
CA ALA A 915 0.72 -39.04 0.63
C ALA A 915 -0.74 -39.52 0.54
N ASN A 916 -1.27 -39.59 -0.68
CA ASN A 916 -2.61 -40.07 -0.96
C ASN A 916 -2.59 -41.33 -1.86
N GLY A 917 -3.52 -42.27 -1.60
CA GLY A 917 -3.73 -43.46 -2.37
C GLY A 917 -2.55 -44.45 -2.37
N GLY A 918 -1.72 -44.39 -1.34
CA GLY A 918 -0.52 -45.19 -1.10
C GLY A 918 0.43 -44.49 -0.14
N ALA A 919 1.43 -45.20 0.37
CA ALA A 919 2.46 -44.68 1.27
C ALA A 919 3.61 -44.02 0.53
N ALA A 920 4.32 -43.15 1.23
CA ALA A 920 5.55 -42.53 0.74
C ALA A 920 6.59 -42.39 1.87
N LYS A 921 7.85 -42.20 1.49
CA LYS A 921 8.91 -41.88 2.46
C LYS A 921 9.64 -40.63 2.05
N VAL A 922 9.63 -39.63 2.92
CA VAL A 922 10.46 -38.44 2.76
C VAL A 922 11.82 -38.73 3.37
N ARG A 923 12.85 -38.87 2.53
CA ARG A 923 14.21 -39.11 2.99
C ARG A 923 14.77 -37.95 3.76
N GLN A 924 14.56 -36.76 3.21
CA GLN A 924 15.04 -35.51 3.81
C GLN A 924 14.13 -34.34 3.42
N VAL A 925 13.91 -33.45 4.36
CA VAL A 925 13.44 -32.07 4.15
C VAL A 925 14.48 -31.15 4.77
N LYS A 926 14.95 -30.19 3.99
CA LYS A 926 15.69 -29.02 4.46
C LYS A 926 14.86 -27.77 4.21
N ALA A 927 14.87 -26.86 5.15
CA ALA A 927 14.16 -25.58 5.04
C ALA A 927 15.04 -24.44 5.52
N TRP A 928 14.94 -23.31 4.86
CA TRP A 928 15.63 -22.07 5.22
C TRP A 928 14.63 -20.91 5.20
N GLN A 929 14.81 -19.98 6.13
CA GLN A 929 14.26 -18.66 5.98
C GLN A 929 15.05 -17.92 4.90
N MET A 930 14.38 -17.10 4.10
CA MET A 930 15.02 -16.37 3.01
C MET A 930 15.12 -14.88 3.37
N ALA A 931 16.34 -14.33 3.32
CA ALA A 931 16.56 -12.91 3.50
C ALA A 931 15.93 -12.10 2.35
N PRO A 932 15.39 -10.91 2.60
CA PRO A 932 14.86 -10.06 1.54
C PRO A 932 15.99 -9.54 0.64
N SER A 933 15.72 -9.45 -0.66
CA SER A 933 16.63 -8.87 -1.66
C SER A 933 16.05 -7.64 -2.36
N ASN A 934 14.76 -7.36 -2.20
CA ASN A 934 14.16 -6.14 -2.72
C ASN A 934 14.68 -4.89 -1.97
N PRO A 935 14.78 -3.72 -2.62
CA PRO A 935 15.36 -2.51 -2.04
C PRO A 935 14.65 -2.04 -0.77
N TYR A 936 13.40 -2.35 -0.61
CA TYR A 936 12.58 -2.11 0.57
C TYR A 936 11.33 -2.96 0.54
#